data_e63ba3b1882253f0f45de2bd7db41ea1
#
_entry.id   e63ba3b1882253f0f45de2bd7db41ea1
#
_cell.length_a   1.000
_cell.length_b   1.000
_cell.length_c   1.000
_cell.angle_alpha   90.00
_cell.angle_beta   90.00
_cell.angle_gamma   90.00
#
_symmetry.space_group_name_H-M   'P 1'
#
loop_
_entity.id
_entity.type
_entity.pdbx_description
1 polymer ?
#
loop_
_entity_poly.entity_id
_entity_poly.type
_entity_poly.pdbx_seq_one_letter_code
_entity_poly.pdbx_strand_id
1 'polypeptide(L)'
;MIDLFNFERRKTSVTHVGALNIGGENPVRVQSMTTTSTDDTEGSVAQAKRIIDAGGELVRLTTQGKREAENLKNINAQLRADNYMAPLCADVHFNANVADVAALYAEKVRINPGNYVDPARTFKKLEYTDEEYAQELQKIEDRLIPFINICKENHTAVRIGVNHGSLSDRIRNRYGDTPEGIVESCMEFLRIFRKYDFHDIVISIKSSNTVVMVRSVRLLVAEMDKEGMHYPLHLGVTEAGEGEDGRIKSAVGIGALLADGIGDTIRVSLSEEPECEIPVAKHLTWYIRRHEKHLLIPAEQYDGFDYLHPNRRETVAAGNIGGENVPVVIATRKADQATAEVSSPELPKPDYIYVQSELPEKRAKKQKYILDYDAYMDLANSGKQSLENVYPIFPVTGMPFISAINSDVKFLVLKFGTPSEEFLACLKAHPEVVVVCMTSHQNRLGDQRALAHQLMIAGLKNPIIFAQMYQHSTTEEKEESSNSQQAETTTAKEKFQLEAAADMGALMMDGLTDGIWLMNNGNLSQEDVEQTAFGILQAGRLRMVKTEYISCPGCGRTLYDLRTTIARIKEATKGMTGLKVGIMGCIVNGPGEMADADYGYVGAGPKKVSLYRKQVCVEHNIPEEEAVERLLALIKADQNKA
;
A
#
# COMPACT_ATOMS: atom_id res chain seq x y z
N MET A 1 -19.23 0.56 13.44
CA MET A 1 -18.43 -0.66 13.21
C MET A 1 -18.40 -0.88 11.71
N ILE A 2 -17.26 -1.19 11.13
CA ILE A 2 -17.12 -1.41 9.66
C ILE A 2 -17.76 -2.75 9.32
N ASP A 3 -18.58 -2.80 8.25
CA ASP A 3 -19.07 -4.06 7.70
C ASP A 3 -17.95 -4.67 6.82
N LEU A 4 -17.50 -5.89 7.14
CA LEU A 4 -16.41 -6.55 6.43
C LEU A 4 -16.82 -7.09 5.05
N PHE A 5 -18.11 -7.27 4.84
CA PHE A 5 -18.67 -7.93 3.66
C PHE A 5 -19.37 -6.97 2.72
N ASN A 6 -19.98 -5.93 3.27
CA ASN A 6 -20.74 -4.97 2.48
C ASN A 6 -20.03 -3.61 2.46
N PHE A 7 -19.76 -3.12 1.27
CA PHE A 7 -19.07 -1.85 1.11
C PHE A 7 -19.99 -0.68 1.50
N GLU A 8 -19.60 0.02 2.54
CA GLU A 8 -20.19 1.28 2.94
C GLU A 8 -19.08 2.27 3.29
N ARG A 9 -19.11 3.45 2.68
CA ARG A 9 -18.13 4.48 2.97
C ARG A 9 -18.36 5.03 4.39
N ARG A 10 -17.28 5.08 5.19
CA ARG A 10 -17.31 5.64 6.55
C ARG A 10 -17.82 7.08 6.52
N LYS A 11 -18.81 7.39 7.36
CA LYS A 11 -19.33 8.75 7.50
C LYS A 11 -18.33 9.61 8.27
N THR A 12 -17.87 10.68 7.67
CA THR A 12 -16.94 11.64 8.26
C THR A 12 -17.54 13.04 8.30
N SER A 13 -16.98 13.90 9.15
CA SER A 13 -17.25 15.34 9.08
C SER A 13 -16.70 15.93 7.78
N VAL A 14 -17.16 17.11 7.43
CA VAL A 14 -16.60 17.85 6.28
C VAL A 14 -15.54 18.80 6.79
N THR A 15 -14.37 18.77 6.15
CA THR A 15 -13.28 19.74 6.34
C THR A 15 -13.24 20.68 5.14
N HIS A 16 -13.27 21.98 5.40
CA HIS A 16 -13.21 23.02 4.37
C HIS A 16 -11.76 23.42 4.11
N VAL A 17 -11.31 23.28 2.86
CA VAL A 17 -9.95 23.68 2.43
C VAL A 17 -10.10 24.69 1.29
N GLY A 18 -10.23 25.96 1.63
CA GLY A 18 -10.67 26.96 0.67
C GLY A 18 -12.03 26.59 0.06
N ALA A 19 -12.10 26.49 -1.25
CA ALA A 19 -13.32 26.06 -1.94
C ALA A 19 -13.51 24.54 -2.03
N LEU A 20 -12.53 23.75 -1.61
CA LEU A 20 -12.56 22.29 -1.66
C LEU A 20 -13.09 21.70 -0.35
N ASN A 21 -14.10 20.84 -0.44
CA ASN A 21 -14.61 20.08 0.70
C ASN A 21 -14.04 18.66 0.69
N ILE A 22 -13.56 18.20 1.85
CA ILE A 22 -13.02 16.84 2.08
C ILE A 22 -13.86 16.15 3.14
N GLY A 23 -14.27 14.91 2.92
CA GLY A 23 -15.12 14.13 3.83
C GLY A 23 -16.61 14.32 3.58
N GLY A 24 -17.44 13.79 4.46
CA GLY A 24 -18.88 13.71 4.28
C GLY A 24 -19.26 12.92 3.02
N GLU A 25 -20.23 13.42 2.29
CA GLU A 25 -20.68 12.83 1.02
C GLU A 25 -19.82 13.26 -0.20
N ASN A 26 -18.77 14.03 0.02
CA ASN A 26 -17.89 14.45 -1.07
C ASN A 26 -17.10 13.26 -1.62
N PRO A 27 -16.74 13.25 -2.92
CA PRO A 27 -15.89 12.19 -3.49
C PRO A 27 -14.52 12.15 -2.81
N VAL A 28 -13.87 11.01 -2.86
CA VAL A 28 -12.48 10.87 -2.41
C VAL A 28 -11.59 11.77 -3.27
N ARG A 29 -10.89 12.72 -2.65
CA ARG A 29 -10.10 13.74 -3.32
C ARG A 29 -8.71 13.23 -3.67
N VAL A 30 -8.20 13.66 -4.81
CA VAL A 30 -6.88 13.28 -5.32
C VAL A 30 -5.92 14.45 -5.22
N GLN A 31 -4.74 14.22 -4.67
CA GLN A 31 -3.73 15.27 -4.48
C GLN A 31 -2.32 14.77 -4.78
N SER A 32 -1.42 15.70 -5.11
CA SER A 32 0.00 15.44 -5.24
C SER A 32 0.84 16.55 -4.58
N MET A 33 2.15 16.47 -4.69
CA MET A 33 3.10 17.37 -4.01
C MET A 33 4.20 17.79 -4.97
N THR A 34 4.53 19.08 -4.99
CA THR A 34 5.65 19.58 -5.79
C THR A 34 6.99 19.03 -5.31
N THR A 35 7.92 18.90 -6.24
CA THR A 35 9.33 18.54 -5.97
C THR A 35 10.27 19.73 -6.06
N THR A 36 9.78 20.87 -6.54
CA THR A 36 10.50 22.15 -6.61
C THR A 36 10.76 22.74 -5.23
N SER A 37 11.78 23.60 -5.13
CA SER A 37 11.93 24.46 -3.96
C SER A 37 10.77 25.45 -3.89
N THR A 38 10.15 25.61 -2.72
CA THR A 38 9.06 26.57 -2.53
C THR A 38 9.55 28.03 -2.55
N ASP A 39 10.87 28.27 -2.48
CA ASP A 39 11.49 29.58 -2.76
C ASP A 39 11.50 29.94 -4.25
N ASP A 40 11.39 28.95 -5.14
CA ASP A 40 11.26 29.12 -6.59
C ASP A 40 9.77 29.23 -6.96
N THR A 41 9.30 30.48 -7.06
CA THR A 41 7.90 30.77 -7.38
C THR A 41 7.51 30.25 -8.76
N GLU A 42 8.32 30.51 -9.79
CA GLU A 42 8.00 30.15 -11.18
C GLU A 42 7.97 28.64 -11.37
N GLY A 43 8.99 27.94 -10.87
CA GLY A 43 9.06 26.48 -10.93
C GLY A 43 7.93 25.81 -10.15
N SER A 44 7.60 26.31 -8.95
CA SER A 44 6.50 25.78 -8.14
C SER A 44 5.13 26.00 -8.78
N VAL A 45 4.89 27.18 -9.36
CA VAL A 45 3.65 27.48 -10.09
C VAL A 45 3.53 26.59 -11.33
N ALA A 46 4.60 26.44 -12.11
CA ALA A 46 4.60 25.60 -13.31
C ALA A 46 4.30 24.13 -12.97
N GLN A 47 4.90 23.60 -11.92
CA GLN A 47 4.66 22.22 -11.50
C GLN A 47 3.27 22.03 -10.87
N ALA A 48 2.79 23.00 -10.08
CA ALA A 48 1.43 22.99 -9.54
C ALA A 48 0.38 22.96 -10.66
N LYS A 49 0.56 23.73 -11.73
CA LYS A 49 -0.32 23.70 -12.90
C LYS A 49 -0.36 22.33 -13.54
N ARG A 50 0.79 21.67 -13.79
CA ARG A 50 0.82 20.31 -14.35
C ARG A 50 0.06 19.31 -13.48
N ILE A 51 0.21 19.39 -12.15
CA ILE A 51 -0.54 18.55 -11.21
C ILE A 51 -2.06 18.80 -11.34
N ILE A 52 -2.49 20.07 -11.42
CA ILE A 52 -3.89 20.44 -11.52
C ILE A 52 -4.46 20.04 -12.89
N ASP A 53 -3.71 20.27 -13.98
CA ASP A 53 -4.08 19.89 -15.34
C ASP A 53 -4.25 18.36 -15.50
N ALA A 54 -3.46 17.57 -14.80
CA ALA A 54 -3.66 16.11 -14.68
C ALA A 54 -4.93 15.74 -13.88
N GLY A 55 -5.55 16.72 -13.20
CA GLY A 55 -6.77 16.57 -12.41
C GLY A 55 -6.53 16.42 -10.90
N GLY A 56 -5.38 16.89 -10.41
CA GLY A 56 -5.12 17.05 -8.98
C GLY A 56 -6.01 18.15 -8.39
N GLU A 57 -6.69 17.86 -7.30
CA GLU A 57 -7.67 18.76 -6.66
C GLU A 57 -7.05 19.58 -5.53
N LEU A 58 -5.85 19.25 -5.08
CA LEU A 58 -5.08 19.95 -4.06
C LEU A 58 -3.59 19.75 -4.31
N VAL A 59 -2.80 20.80 -4.17
CA VAL A 59 -1.34 20.75 -4.35
C VAL A 59 -0.63 21.03 -3.04
N ARG A 60 0.33 20.15 -2.66
CA ARG A 60 1.13 20.30 -1.46
C ARG A 60 2.53 20.80 -1.79
N LEU A 61 3.02 21.78 -1.02
CA LEU A 61 4.35 22.35 -1.16
C LEU A 61 5.15 22.15 0.14
N THR A 62 6.43 21.81 0.01
CA THR A 62 7.36 21.74 1.13
C THR A 62 7.56 23.14 1.74
N THR A 63 7.49 23.24 3.07
CA THR A 63 7.63 24.53 3.76
C THR A 63 8.55 24.35 4.96
N GLN A 64 9.85 24.56 4.76
CA GLN A 64 10.90 24.28 5.75
C GLN A 64 11.20 25.49 6.64
N GLY A 65 11.06 26.70 6.07
CA GLY A 65 11.44 27.92 6.71
C GLY A 65 10.44 29.05 6.51
N LYS A 66 10.65 30.15 7.25
CA LYS A 66 9.78 31.33 7.18
C LYS A 66 9.72 31.93 5.77
N ARG A 67 10.83 31.94 5.05
CA ARG A 67 10.92 32.48 3.68
C ARG A 67 10.03 31.70 2.71
N GLU A 68 10.07 30.37 2.76
CA GLU A 68 9.19 29.51 1.96
C GLU A 68 7.70 29.69 2.35
N ALA A 69 7.42 29.83 3.67
CA ALA A 69 6.06 30.09 4.14
C ALA A 69 5.53 31.44 3.64
N GLU A 70 6.33 32.50 3.65
CA GLU A 70 5.97 33.81 3.09
C GLU A 70 5.81 33.77 1.57
N ASN A 71 6.61 32.96 0.86
CA ASN A 71 6.53 32.84 -0.60
C ASN A 71 5.27 32.10 -1.09
N LEU A 72 4.61 31.33 -0.23
CA LEU A 72 3.28 30.74 -0.56
C LEU A 72 2.29 31.80 -1.02
N LYS A 73 2.36 33.02 -0.48
CA LYS A 73 1.55 34.16 -0.92
C LYS A 73 1.73 34.45 -2.41
N ASN A 74 2.97 34.47 -2.90
CA ASN A 74 3.29 34.79 -4.29
C ASN A 74 2.85 33.65 -5.21
N ILE A 75 3.13 32.39 -4.82
CA ILE A 75 2.71 31.19 -5.57
C ILE A 75 1.18 31.16 -5.68
N ASN A 76 0.47 31.37 -4.58
CA ASN A 76 -0.98 31.38 -4.55
C ASN A 76 -1.55 32.50 -5.43
N ALA A 77 -1.02 33.73 -5.29
CA ALA A 77 -1.48 34.88 -6.09
C ALA A 77 -1.30 34.64 -7.60
N GLN A 78 -0.16 34.06 -8.02
CA GLN A 78 0.08 33.78 -9.43
C GLN A 78 -0.82 32.68 -9.97
N LEU A 79 -1.05 31.60 -9.22
CA LEU A 79 -2.02 30.55 -9.60
C LEU A 79 -3.44 31.12 -9.78
N ARG A 80 -3.89 31.97 -8.84
CA ARG A 80 -5.22 32.62 -8.93
C ARG A 80 -5.32 33.59 -10.11
N ALA A 81 -4.25 34.34 -10.41
CA ALA A 81 -4.20 35.21 -11.59
C ALA A 81 -4.33 34.43 -12.90
N ASP A 82 -3.85 33.20 -12.93
CA ASP A 82 -3.92 32.29 -14.07
C ASP A 82 -5.18 31.37 -14.05
N ASN A 83 -6.15 31.66 -13.17
CA ASN A 83 -7.41 30.91 -12.98
C ASN A 83 -7.25 29.48 -12.46
N TYR A 84 -6.16 29.13 -11.82
CA TYR A 84 -5.99 27.86 -11.12
C TYR A 84 -6.48 27.99 -9.67
N MET A 85 -7.62 27.36 -9.36
CA MET A 85 -8.34 27.54 -8.09
C MET A 85 -8.09 26.41 -7.06
N ALA A 86 -7.34 25.37 -7.40
CA ALA A 86 -7.02 24.30 -6.46
C ALA A 86 -6.29 24.86 -5.22
N PRO A 87 -6.70 24.46 -4.00
CA PRO A 87 -6.07 24.95 -2.78
C PRO A 87 -4.64 24.44 -2.61
N LEU A 88 -3.83 25.22 -1.88
CA LEU A 88 -2.47 24.86 -1.53
C LEU A 88 -2.40 24.31 -0.10
N CYS A 89 -1.54 23.31 0.11
CA CYS A 89 -1.22 22.78 1.42
C CYS A 89 0.26 22.98 1.74
N ALA A 90 0.57 23.76 2.75
CA ALA A 90 1.93 23.89 3.27
C ALA A 90 2.32 22.64 4.08
N ASP A 91 3.47 22.02 3.76
CA ASP A 91 3.99 20.83 4.45
C ASP A 91 5.12 21.23 5.42
N VAL A 92 4.75 21.51 6.66
CA VAL A 92 5.66 22.03 7.70
C VAL A 92 6.23 20.88 8.54
N HIS A 93 7.54 20.96 8.81
CA HIS A 93 8.27 20.07 9.69
C HIS A 93 9.22 20.83 10.61
N PHE A 94 9.44 20.32 11.82
CA PHE A 94 10.43 20.75 12.82
C PHE A 94 10.29 22.18 13.38
N ASN A 95 9.47 23.03 12.82
CA ASN A 95 9.38 24.41 13.26
C ASN A 95 7.94 24.89 13.31
N ALA A 96 7.38 24.89 14.50
CA ALA A 96 6.01 25.31 14.74
C ALA A 96 5.75 26.78 14.31
N ASN A 97 6.75 27.67 14.42
CA ASN A 97 6.58 29.09 14.01
C ASN A 97 6.42 29.25 12.49
N VAL A 98 6.95 28.28 11.71
CA VAL A 98 6.75 28.26 10.25
C VAL A 98 5.30 27.91 9.92
N ALA A 99 4.66 27.05 10.72
CA ALA A 99 3.25 26.72 10.57
C ALA A 99 2.34 27.94 10.79
N ASP A 100 2.66 28.80 11.75
CA ASP A 100 1.92 30.05 12.00
C ASP A 100 1.93 30.97 10.78
N VAL A 101 3.11 31.15 10.16
CA VAL A 101 3.25 31.97 8.96
C VAL A 101 2.57 31.33 7.75
N ALA A 102 2.73 30.01 7.57
CA ALA A 102 2.11 29.28 6.47
C ALA A 102 0.57 29.34 6.53
N ALA A 103 -0.01 29.36 7.72
CA ALA A 103 -1.46 29.46 7.93
C ALA A 103 -2.06 30.79 7.44
N LEU A 104 -1.24 31.83 7.23
CA LEU A 104 -1.69 33.10 6.67
C LEU A 104 -1.84 33.05 5.14
N TYR A 105 -1.20 32.10 4.44
CA TYR A 105 -1.03 32.13 2.99
C TYR A 105 -1.40 30.84 2.27
N ALA A 106 -1.70 29.75 2.99
CA ALA A 106 -2.14 28.50 2.43
C ALA A 106 -3.53 28.13 2.98
N GLU A 107 -4.36 27.49 2.17
CA GLU A 107 -5.70 27.04 2.58
C GLU A 107 -5.65 25.83 3.53
N LYS A 108 -4.51 25.13 3.59
CA LYS A 108 -4.26 24.06 4.54
C LYS A 108 -2.81 24.03 4.99
N VAL A 109 -2.58 23.74 6.27
CA VAL A 109 -1.24 23.51 6.81
C VAL A 109 -1.15 22.10 7.37
N ARG A 110 -0.12 21.35 6.96
CA ARG A 110 0.22 20.09 7.60
C ARG A 110 1.25 20.31 8.68
N ILE A 111 0.93 19.82 9.87
CA ILE A 111 1.86 19.69 10.99
C ILE A 111 2.15 18.21 11.28
N ASN A 112 3.31 17.92 11.84
CA ASN A 112 3.70 16.56 12.21
C ASN A 112 3.87 16.44 13.73
N PRO A 113 2.97 15.73 14.42
CA PRO A 113 3.05 15.53 15.87
C PRO A 113 4.42 15.09 16.37
N GLY A 114 5.11 14.23 15.61
CA GLY A 114 6.40 13.68 16.00
C GLY A 114 7.56 14.69 16.03
N ASN A 115 7.37 15.91 15.49
CA ASN A 115 8.42 16.94 15.46
C ASN A 115 7.88 18.38 15.48
N TYR A 116 6.66 18.57 15.95
CA TYR A 116 6.04 19.90 16.06
C TYR A 116 6.53 20.67 17.28
N VAL A 117 6.54 20.01 18.44
CA VAL A 117 7.07 20.51 19.73
C VAL A 117 8.16 19.58 20.24
N ASP A 118 7.91 18.27 20.15
CA ASP A 118 8.91 17.27 20.50
C ASP A 118 10.16 17.44 19.61
N PRO A 119 11.37 17.23 20.15
CA PRO A 119 12.58 17.27 19.36
C PRO A 119 12.57 16.19 18.27
N ALA A 120 13.32 16.43 17.21
CA ALA A 120 13.52 15.41 16.17
C ALA A 120 14.00 14.09 16.80
N ARG A 121 13.51 12.96 16.23
CA ARG A 121 13.85 11.61 16.71
C ARG A 121 15.38 11.42 16.81
N THR A 122 15.84 11.11 18.01
CA THR A 122 17.26 10.86 18.32
C THR A 122 17.55 9.42 18.67
N PHE A 123 16.52 8.56 18.74
CA PHE A 123 16.59 7.16 19.18
C PHE A 123 17.08 6.99 20.61
N LYS A 124 16.97 8.02 21.44
CA LYS A 124 17.30 7.97 22.86
C LYS A 124 16.20 7.28 23.66
N LYS A 125 16.59 6.54 24.69
CA LYS A 125 15.65 6.05 25.68
C LYS A 125 15.31 7.19 26.63
N LEU A 126 14.01 7.53 26.74
CA LEU A 126 13.49 8.54 27.64
C LEU A 126 12.50 7.84 28.58
N GLU A 127 12.63 8.06 29.86
CA GLU A 127 11.69 7.54 30.85
C GLU A 127 11.02 8.73 31.51
N TYR A 128 9.69 8.84 31.34
CA TYR A 128 8.85 9.89 31.93
C TYR A 128 7.96 9.28 33.00
N THR A 129 7.83 9.95 34.16
CA THR A 129 6.71 9.70 35.05
C THR A 129 5.41 10.21 34.40
N ASP A 130 4.25 9.86 34.95
CA ASP A 130 2.96 10.35 34.46
C ASP A 130 2.85 11.88 34.57
N GLU A 131 3.39 12.47 35.63
CA GLU A 131 3.44 13.92 35.85
C GLU A 131 4.33 14.61 34.82
N GLU A 132 5.52 14.06 34.54
CA GLU A 132 6.43 14.60 33.53
C GLU A 132 5.82 14.49 32.14
N TYR A 133 5.16 13.38 31.82
CA TYR A 133 4.47 13.19 30.56
C TYR A 133 3.33 14.20 30.38
N ALA A 134 2.55 14.45 31.42
CA ALA A 134 1.49 15.47 31.41
C ALA A 134 2.04 16.88 31.17
N GLN A 135 3.24 17.19 31.72
CA GLN A 135 3.92 18.48 31.46
C GLN A 135 4.34 18.61 29.99
N GLU A 136 4.81 17.53 29.36
CA GLU A 136 5.13 17.57 27.93
C GLU A 136 3.86 17.77 27.07
N LEU A 137 2.74 17.15 27.42
CA LEU A 137 1.45 17.39 26.77
C LEU A 137 0.99 18.85 26.94
N GLN A 138 1.20 19.44 28.11
CA GLN A 138 0.87 20.85 28.34
C GLN A 138 1.72 21.79 27.45
N LYS A 139 2.99 21.51 27.25
CA LYS A 139 3.83 22.27 26.31
C LYS A 139 3.32 22.19 24.87
N ILE A 140 2.83 21.01 24.46
CA ILE A 140 2.23 20.83 23.13
C ILE A 140 0.95 21.66 23.04
N GLU A 141 0.09 21.62 24.04
CA GLU A 141 -1.14 22.40 24.11
C GLU A 141 -0.85 23.90 24.04
N ASP A 142 0.05 24.39 24.89
CA ASP A 142 0.44 25.82 24.94
C ASP A 142 0.95 26.33 23.59
N ARG A 143 1.66 25.47 22.84
CA ARG A 143 2.18 25.85 21.52
C ARG A 143 1.11 25.73 20.42
N LEU A 144 0.14 24.86 20.55
CA LEU A 144 -0.96 24.71 19.59
C LEU A 144 -1.99 25.84 19.66
N ILE A 145 -2.24 26.41 20.83
CA ILE A 145 -3.26 27.46 21.01
C ILE A 145 -3.08 28.64 20.05
N PRO A 146 -1.90 29.30 19.95
CA PRO A 146 -1.73 30.40 19.02
C PRO A 146 -1.90 29.98 17.56
N PHE A 147 -1.44 28.79 17.17
CA PHE A 147 -1.61 28.25 15.83
C PHE A 147 -3.09 28.01 15.49
N ILE A 148 -3.85 27.42 16.43
CA ILE A 148 -5.30 27.18 16.27
C ILE A 148 -6.03 28.53 16.07
N ASN A 149 -5.68 29.56 16.82
CA ASN A 149 -6.30 30.88 16.70
C ASN A 149 -6.02 31.49 15.32
N ILE A 150 -4.79 31.41 14.82
CA ILE A 150 -4.42 31.86 13.47
C ILE A 150 -5.23 31.11 12.41
N CYS A 151 -5.36 29.78 12.56
CA CYS A 151 -6.12 28.96 11.61
C CYS A 151 -7.62 29.33 11.62
N LYS A 152 -8.21 29.61 12.79
CA LYS A 152 -9.59 30.09 12.89
C LYS A 152 -9.81 31.43 12.20
N GLU A 153 -8.92 32.38 12.46
CA GLU A 153 -8.99 33.75 11.89
C GLU A 153 -8.85 33.73 10.36
N ASN A 154 -8.03 32.84 9.81
CA ASN A 154 -7.75 32.76 8.38
C ASN A 154 -8.52 31.67 7.64
N HIS A 155 -9.41 30.93 8.31
CA HIS A 155 -10.15 29.79 7.74
C HIS A 155 -9.22 28.73 7.12
N THR A 156 -8.07 28.50 7.78
CA THR A 156 -7.06 27.56 7.32
C THR A 156 -7.29 26.19 7.95
N ALA A 157 -7.49 25.18 7.11
CA ALA A 157 -7.62 23.80 7.57
C ALA A 157 -6.27 23.24 8.06
N VAL A 158 -6.31 22.28 8.97
CA VAL A 158 -5.11 21.63 9.50
C VAL A 158 -5.10 20.16 9.10
N ARG A 159 -3.94 19.68 8.60
CA ARG A 159 -3.70 18.25 8.51
C ARG A 159 -2.75 17.80 9.62
N ILE A 160 -3.24 16.96 10.52
CA ILE A 160 -2.41 16.24 11.49
C ILE A 160 -1.78 15.05 10.74
N GLY A 161 -0.51 15.16 10.43
CA GLY A 161 0.20 14.23 9.54
C GLY A 161 1.27 13.45 10.28
N VAL A 162 0.92 12.27 10.81
CA VAL A 162 1.86 11.38 11.48
C VAL A 162 2.56 10.49 10.44
N ASN A 163 3.88 10.47 10.49
CA ASN A 163 4.70 9.50 9.75
C ASN A 163 5.36 8.56 10.77
N HIS A 164 5.28 7.25 10.52
CA HIS A 164 5.92 6.24 11.36
C HIS A 164 7.41 6.54 11.56
N GLY A 165 8.12 6.91 10.50
CA GLY A 165 9.54 7.21 10.55
C GLY A 165 9.95 8.42 11.40
N SER A 166 9.04 9.35 11.68
CA SER A 166 9.29 10.56 12.48
C SER A 166 8.53 10.57 13.81
N LEU A 167 8.10 9.42 14.31
CA LEU A 167 7.47 9.28 15.62
C LEU A 167 8.44 9.77 16.72
N SER A 168 7.98 10.61 17.66
CA SER A 168 8.83 11.19 18.71
C SER A 168 9.37 10.13 19.67
N ASP A 169 10.55 10.39 20.26
CA ASP A 169 11.12 9.50 21.26
C ASP A 169 10.24 9.40 22.50
N ARG A 170 9.48 10.45 22.86
CA ARG A 170 8.51 10.47 23.96
C ARG A 170 7.41 9.42 23.77
N ILE A 171 6.77 9.44 22.60
CA ILE A 171 5.72 8.46 22.24
C ILE A 171 6.30 7.05 22.17
N ARG A 172 7.42 6.89 21.49
CA ARG A 172 8.08 5.58 21.29
C ARG A 172 8.43 4.89 22.60
N ASN A 173 8.94 5.65 23.57
CA ASN A 173 9.35 5.08 24.85
C ASN A 173 8.15 4.71 25.73
N ARG A 174 7.01 5.40 25.59
CA ARG A 174 5.80 5.11 26.38
C ARG A 174 4.91 4.05 25.74
N TYR A 175 4.68 4.13 24.44
CA TYR A 175 3.71 3.30 23.70
C TYR A 175 4.35 2.32 22.72
N GLY A 176 5.67 2.40 22.51
CA GLY A 176 6.38 1.58 21.56
C GLY A 176 6.40 2.15 20.13
N ASP A 177 7.20 1.52 19.28
CA ASP A 177 7.26 1.79 17.82
C ASP A 177 6.22 0.88 17.12
N THR A 178 4.96 1.05 17.47
CA THR A 178 3.83 0.18 17.17
C THR A 178 2.66 0.99 16.59
N PRO A 179 1.65 0.35 15.98
CA PRO A 179 0.42 1.02 15.58
C PRO A 179 -0.24 1.84 16.70
N GLU A 180 -0.22 1.35 17.95
CA GLU A 180 -0.78 2.02 19.12
C GLU A 180 -0.04 3.33 19.42
N GLY A 181 1.29 3.33 19.36
CA GLY A 181 2.10 4.54 19.52
C GLY A 181 1.86 5.56 18.42
N ILE A 182 1.74 5.10 17.17
CA ILE A 182 1.42 5.95 16.01
C ILE A 182 0.06 6.62 16.19
N VAL A 183 -0.95 5.86 16.64
CA VAL A 183 -2.31 6.34 16.84
C VAL A 183 -2.36 7.32 18.01
N GLU A 184 -1.72 7.03 19.14
CA GLU A 184 -1.72 7.93 20.28
C GLU A 184 -1.03 9.27 19.96
N SER A 185 0.07 9.24 19.18
CA SER A 185 0.69 10.48 18.67
C SER A 185 -0.30 11.37 17.91
N CYS A 186 -1.28 10.79 17.23
CA CYS A 186 -2.34 11.51 16.55
C CYS A 186 -3.44 11.97 17.51
N MET A 187 -3.88 11.08 18.42
CA MET A 187 -4.99 11.32 19.34
C MET A 187 -4.70 12.43 20.35
N GLU A 188 -3.45 12.55 20.82
CA GLU A 188 -3.03 13.66 21.69
C GLU A 188 -3.34 15.02 21.05
N PHE A 189 -2.99 15.19 19.77
CA PHE A 189 -3.27 16.43 19.05
C PHE A 189 -4.77 16.62 18.80
N LEU A 190 -5.48 15.57 18.40
CA LEU A 190 -6.93 15.64 18.15
C LEU A 190 -7.70 16.08 19.39
N ARG A 191 -7.36 15.55 20.57
CA ARG A 191 -7.99 15.94 21.85
C ARG A 191 -7.78 17.42 22.14
N ILE A 192 -6.59 17.98 21.83
CA ILE A 192 -6.31 19.41 21.99
C ILE A 192 -7.15 20.22 20.99
N PHE A 193 -7.14 19.90 19.71
CA PHE A 193 -7.92 20.63 18.72
C PHE A 193 -9.41 20.63 19.05
N ARG A 194 -9.97 19.50 19.49
CA ARG A 194 -11.36 19.39 19.95
C ARG A 194 -11.63 20.26 21.19
N LYS A 195 -10.71 20.27 22.16
CA LYS A 195 -10.81 21.11 23.38
C LYS A 195 -10.94 22.60 23.04
N TYR A 196 -10.31 23.04 21.98
CA TYR A 196 -10.37 24.43 21.49
C TYR A 196 -11.39 24.63 20.37
N ASP A 197 -12.35 23.74 20.19
CA ASP A 197 -13.44 23.84 19.20
C ASP A 197 -12.92 24.17 17.79
N PHE A 198 -11.95 23.38 17.30
CA PHE A 198 -11.42 23.46 15.96
C PHE A 198 -11.64 22.13 15.23
N HIS A 199 -12.39 22.17 14.11
CA HIS A 199 -12.89 20.96 13.44
C HIS A 199 -12.51 20.84 11.97
N ASP A 200 -11.93 21.89 11.34
CA ASP A 200 -11.43 21.79 9.98
C ASP A 200 -10.10 21.01 9.92
N ILE A 201 -10.21 19.72 10.21
CA ILE A 201 -9.08 18.80 10.38
C ILE A 201 -9.16 17.67 9.37
N VAL A 202 -8.02 17.36 8.77
CA VAL A 202 -7.77 16.11 8.04
C VAL A 202 -6.65 15.36 8.75
N ILE A 203 -6.75 14.04 8.84
CA ILE A 203 -5.75 13.23 9.53
C ILE A 203 -5.04 12.32 8.54
N SER A 204 -3.76 12.10 8.71
CA SER A 204 -3.04 11.07 7.97
C SER A 204 -2.06 10.32 8.86
N ILE A 205 -2.06 9.01 8.73
CA ILE A 205 -0.98 8.13 9.19
C ILE A 205 -0.33 7.55 7.94
N LYS A 206 0.99 7.64 7.86
CA LYS A 206 1.78 7.14 6.74
C LYS A 206 2.95 6.31 7.22
N SER A 207 3.23 5.24 6.49
CA SER A 207 4.38 4.38 6.67
C SER A 207 4.83 3.83 5.32
N SER A 208 6.11 3.49 5.19
CA SER A 208 6.64 2.72 4.07
C SER A 208 6.26 1.24 4.15
N ASN A 209 5.91 0.77 5.35
CA ASN A 209 5.36 -0.56 5.59
C ASN A 209 3.84 -0.54 5.48
N THR A 210 3.29 -1.19 4.46
CA THR A 210 1.85 -1.23 4.17
C THR A 210 1.04 -1.86 5.30
N VAL A 211 1.56 -2.91 5.95
CA VAL A 211 0.90 -3.59 7.07
C VAL A 211 0.76 -2.65 8.26
N VAL A 212 1.84 -1.96 8.64
CA VAL A 212 1.83 -0.98 9.74
C VAL A 212 0.87 0.16 9.41
N MET A 213 0.89 0.65 8.17
CA MET A 213 0.01 1.76 7.74
C MET A 213 -1.46 1.38 7.84
N VAL A 214 -1.86 0.22 7.28
CA VAL A 214 -3.26 -0.23 7.29
C VAL A 214 -3.75 -0.49 8.72
N ARG A 215 -2.98 -1.21 9.52
CA ARG A 215 -3.32 -1.47 10.94
C ARG A 215 -3.47 -0.18 11.75
N SER A 216 -2.52 0.75 11.61
CA SER A 216 -2.58 2.02 12.33
C SER A 216 -3.79 2.87 11.93
N VAL A 217 -4.18 2.90 10.66
CA VAL A 217 -5.35 3.65 10.20
C VAL A 217 -6.65 2.99 10.69
N ARG A 218 -6.77 1.66 10.62
CA ARG A 218 -7.92 0.92 11.18
C ARG A 218 -8.07 1.18 12.68
N LEU A 219 -6.96 1.12 13.42
CA LEU A 219 -6.95 1.40 14.86
C LEU A 219 -7.31 2.86 15.17
N LEU A 220 -6.77 3.82 14.38
CA LEU A 220 -7.13 5.24 14.53
C LEU A 220 -8.63 5.47 14.37
N VAL A 221 -9.26 4.83 13.37
CA VAL A 221 -10.71 4.91 13.17
C VAL A 221 -11.45 4.40 14.39
N ALA A 222 -11.06 3.25 14.94
CA ALA A 222 -11.68 2.68 16.12
C ALA A 222 -11.53 3.58 17.37
N GLU A 223 -10.33 4.15 17.58
CA GLU A 223 -10.08 5.06 18.71
C GLU A 223 -10.85 6.39 18.56
N MET A 224 -10.89 6.96 17.36
CA MET A 224 -11.70 8.15 17.09
C MET A 224 -13.20 7.89 17.34
N ASP A 225 -13.72 6.76 16.87
CA ASP A 225 -15.13 6.41 17.05
C ASP A 225 -15.50 6.24 18.54
N LYS A 226 -14.61 5.66 19.35
CA LYS A 226 -14.78 5.56 20.83
C LYS A 226 -14.91 6.93 21.49
N GLU A 227 -14.20 7.93 20.98
CA GLU A 227 -14.23 9.29 21.51
C GLU A 227 -15.25 10.21 20.78
N GLY A 228 -16.06 9.68 19.85
CA GLY A 228 -17.05 10.43 19.09
C GLY A 228 -16.44 11.41 18.08
N MET A 229 -15.27 11.08 17.53
CA MET A 229 -14.59 11.86 16.49
C MET A 229 -14.71 11.19 15.14
N HIS A 230 -15.08 11.93 14.11
CA HIS A 230 -15.30 11.40 12.75
C HIS A 230 -14.60 12.25 11.68
N TYR A 231 -13.36 12.66 11.95
CA TYR A 231 -12.59 13.48 11.01
C TYR A 231 -12.22 12.71 9.73
N PRO A 232 -12.15 13.42 8.59
CA PRO A 232 -11.73 12.83 7.32
C PRO A 232 -10.25 12.41 7.32
N LEU A 233 -9.97 11.36 6.55
CA LEU A 233 -8.67 10.71 6.47
C LEU A 233 -8.00 10.90 5.11
N HIS A 234 -6.69 11.23 5.16
CA HIS A 234 -5.81 11.26 4.01
C HIS A 234 -4.94 10.00 4.00
N LEU A 235 -5.14 9.14 3.01
CA LEU A 235 -4.39 7.91 2.85
C LEU A 235 -3.17 8.09 1.95
N GLY A 236 -2.12 7.33 2.25
CA GLY A 236 -0.92 7.27 1.41
C GLY A 236 0.14 6.37 2.01
N VAL A 237 0.83 5.63 1.15
CA VAL A 237 2.04 4.88 1.50
C VAL A 237 3.23 5.79 1.23
N THR A 238 4.13 5.97 2.21
CA THR A 238 5.38 6.71 2.00
C THR A 238 6.43 5.83 1.34
N GLU A 239 7.34 6.45 0.60
CA GLU A 239 8.50 5.78 0.00
C GLU A 239 8.10 4.51 -0.76
N ALA A 240 7.01 4.58 -1.53
CA ALA A 240 6.46 3.42 -2.24
C ALA A 240 7.38 2.95 -3.38
N GLY A 241 8.23 3.83 -3.89
CA GLY A 241 9.13 3.52 -4.99
C GLY A 241 8.66 4.09 -6.34
N GLU A 242 9.14 3.52 -7.41
CA GLU A 242 8.83 3.95 -8.78
C GLU A 242 8.24 2.81 -9.60
N GLY A 243 7.70 3.12 -10.77
CA GLY A 243 7.22 2.16 -11.74
C GLY A 243 6.15 1.24 -11.16
N GLU A 244 6.22 -0.03 -11.49
CA GLU A 244 5.26 -1.06 -11.07
C GLU A 244 5.23 -1.25 -9.55
N ASP A 245 6.41 -1.28 -8.91
CA ASP A 245 6.51 -1.52 -7.46
C ASP A 245 5.82 -0.42 -6.66
N GLY A 246 6.00 0.84 -7.05
CA GLY A 246 5.35 1.98 -6.40
C GLY A 246 3.84 1.95 -6.55
N ARG A 247 3.35 1.61 -7.74
CA ARG A 247 1.91 1.49 -8.05
C ARG A 247 1.27 0.35 -7.27
N ILE A 248 1.85 -0.85 -7.32
CA ILE A 248 1.35 -2.03 -6.60
C ILE A 248 1.35 -1.79 -5.09
N LYS A 249 2.45 -1.27 -4.54
CA LYS A 249 2.58 -1.00 -3.10
C LYS A 249 1.57 0.04 -2.61
N SER A 250 1.36 1.10 -3.40
CA SER A 250 0.34 2.12 -3.09
C SER A 250 -1.07 1.53 -3.15
N ALA A 251 -1.38 0.73 -4.18
CA ALA A 251 -2.69 0.12 -4.35
C ALA A 251 -2.99 -0.94 -3.26
N VAL A 252 -2.01 -1.74 -2.84
CA VAL A 252 -2.15 -2.67 -1.71
C VAL A 252 -2.53 -1.93 -0.43
N GLY A 253 -1.79 -0.86 -0.07
CA GLY A 253 -2.03 -0.16 1.19
C GLY A 253 -3.26 0.75 1.16
N ILE A 254 -3.35 1.63 0.15
CA ILE A 254 -4.47 2.57 0.02
C ILE A 254 -5.75 1.83 -0.37
N GLY A 255 -5.64 0.88 -1.31
CA GLY A 255 -6.78 0.10 -1.81
C GLY A 255 -7.44 -0.74 -0.71
N ALA A 256 -6.67 -1.35 0.19
CA ALA A 256 -7.21 -2.10 1.32
C ALA A 256 -8.09 -1.23 2.23
N LEU A 257 -7.65 0.00 2.53
CA LEU A 257 -8.43 0.92 3.37
C LEU A 257 -9.64 1.50 2.64
N LEU A 258 -9.48 1.89 1.37
CA LEU A 258 -10.60 2.37 0.57
C LEU A 258 -11.67 1.28 0.41
N ALA A 259 -11.28 0.02 0.24
CA ALA A 259 -12.21 -1.11 0.14
C ALA A 259 -12.94 -1.40 1.46
N ASP A 260 -12.36 -1.02 2.60
CA ASP A 260 -13.03 -0.99 3.91
C ASP A 260 -13.93 0.26 4.10
N GLY A 261 -14.08 1.10 3.08
CA GLY A 261 -14.83 2.37 3.16
C GLY A 261 -14.09 3.50 3.88
N ILE A 262 -12.80 3.34 4.19
CA ILE A 262 -11.98 4.30 4.91
C ILE A 262 -11.18 5.16 3.93
N GLY A 263 -11.29 6.50 4.03
CA GLY A 263 -10.50 7.45 3.29
C GLY A 263 -11.31 8.48 2.53
N ASP A 264 -10.88 9.74 2.62
CA ASP A 264 -11.58 10.91 2.07
C ASP A 264 -10.70 11.68 1.09
N THR A 265 -9.40 11.49 1.16
CA THR A 265 -8.44 11.98 0.18
C THR A 265 -7.23 11.06 0.13
N ILE A 266 -6.60 10.95 -1.03
CA ILE A 266 -5.44 10.08 -1.22
C ILE A 266 -4.28 10.78 -1.93
N ARG A 267 -3.06 10.32 -1.65
CA ARG A 267 -1.88 10.58 -2.47
C ARG A 267 -1.13 9.28 -2.72
N VAL A 268 -0.99 8.91 -3.96
CA VAL A 268 -0.01 7.92 -4.41
C VAL A 268 1.36 8.60 -4.40
N SER A 269 2.39 7.97 -3.84
CA SER A 269 3.73 8.56 -3.74
C SER A 269 4.68 7.78 -4.65
N LEU A 270 5.00 8.34 -5.81
CA LEU A 270 5.91 7.72 -6.79
C LEU A 270 7.21 8.52 -6.89
N SER A 271 8.33 7.83 -7.10
CA SER A 271 9.62 8.45 -7.39
C SER A 271 9.72 8.87 -8.87
N GLU A 272 8.66 9.55 -9.35
CA GLU A 272 8.43 10.02 -10.72
C GLU A 272 8.06 11.52 -10.72
N GLU A 273 7.67 12.09 -11.88
CA GLU A 273 7.10 13.44 -11.89
C GLU A 273 5.77 13.45 -11.13
N PRO A 274 5.49 14.47 -10.30
CA PRO A 274 4.34 14.45 -9.40
C PRO A 274 2.99 14.40 -10.11
N GLU A 275 2.88 14.88 -11.35
CA GLU A 275 1.69 14.75 -12.17
C GLU A 275 1.36 13.31 -12.55
N CYS A 276 2.36 12.41 -12.62
CA CYS A 276 2.16 10.98 -12.90
C CYS A 276 1.42 10.24 -11.76
N GLU A 277 1.42 10.80 -10.54
CA GLU A 277 0.66 10.26 -9.40
C GLU A 277 -0.87 10.35 -9.61
N ILE A 278 -1.33 11.36 -10.35
CA ILE A 278 -2.76 11.71 -10.45
C ILE A 278 -3.58 10.67 -11.23
N PRO A 279 -3.20 10.21 -12.44
CA PRO A 279 -3.95 9.16 -13.14
C PRO A 279 -4.07 7.88 -12.32
N VAL A 280 -2.99 7.47 -11.64
CA VAL A 280 -2.95 6.28 -10.78
C VAL A 280 -3.95 6.41 -9.62
N ALA A 281 -3.93 7.56 -8.93
CA ALA A 281 -4.83 7.83 -7.82
C ALA A 281 -6.30 7.90 -8.28
N LYS A 282 -6.58 8.55 -9.42
CA LYS A 282 -7.92 8.62 -10.01
C LYS A 282 -8.47 7.25 -10.38
N HIS A 283 -7.64 6.39 -11.01
CA HIS A 283 -8.06 5.03 -11.35
C HIS A 283 -8.38 4.21 -10.10
N LEU A 284 -7.54 4.28 -9.07
CA LEU A 284 -7.76 3.55 -7.81
C LEU A 284 -9.07 3.98 -7.13
N THR A 285 -9.33 5.29 -7.02
CA THR A 285 -10.58 5.79 -6.42
C THR A 285 -11.81 5.42 -7.25
N TRP A 286 -11.70 5.50 -8.58
CA TRP A 286 -12.77 5.08 -9.49
C TRP A 286 -13.06 3.58 -9.36
N TYR A 287 -12.02 2.74 -9.31
CA TYR A 287 -12.18 1.29 -9.19
C TYR A 287 -12.92 0.89 -7.91
N ILE A 288 -12.50 1.43 -6.77
CA ILE A 288 -13.16 1.13 -5.49
C ILE A 288 -14.61 1.64 -5.45
N ARG A 289 -14.87 2.81 -6.04
CA ARG A 289 -16.24 3.35 -6.10
C ARG A 289 -17.21 2.43 -6.85
N ARG A 290 -16.74 1.57 -7.73
CA ARG A 290 -17.57 0.57 -8.42
C ARG A 290 -18.16 -0.47 -7.48
N HIS A 291 -17.64 -0.61 -6.26
CA HIS A 291 -18.21 -1.47 -5.23
C HIS A 291 -19.49 -0.87 -4.59
N GLU A 292 -19.77 0.41 -4.78
CA GLU A 292 -21.00 1.04 -4.27
C GLU A 292 -22.25 0.36 -4.85
N LYS A 293 -23.30 0.24 -4.02
CA LYS A 293 -24.61 -0.29 -4.44
C LYS A 293 -24.60 -1.74 -4.98
N HIS A 294 -23.62 -2.53 -4.55
CA HIS A 294 -23.60 -3.97 -4.85
C HIS A 294 -24.78 -4.71 -4.18
N LEU A 295 -25.08 -5.93 -4.65
CA LEU A 295 -26.04 -6.80 -3.99
C LEU A 295 -25.55 -7.15 -2.58
N LEU A 296 -26.49 -7.24 -1.62
CA LEU A 296 -26.16 -7.59 -0.24
C LEU A 296 -25.48 -8.97 -0.16
N ILE A 297 -24.42 -9.05 0.58
CA ILE A 297 -23.72 -10.29 0.95
C ILE A 297 -24.15 -10.66 2.36
N PRO A 298 -25.04 -11.67 2.54
CA PRO A 298 -25.59 -12.04 3.84
C PRO A 298 -24.63 -12.96 4.62
N ALA A 299 -23.44 -12.44 4.95
CA ALA A 299 -22.40 -13.18 5.65
C ALA A 299 -22.33 -12.81 7.13
N GLU A 300 -21.77 -13.71 7.93
CA GLU A 300 -21.48 -13.50 9.34
C GLU A 300 -19.98 -13.46 9.59
N GLN A 301 -19.56 -12.60 10.50
CA GLN A 301 -18.17 -12.53 10.92
C GLN A 301 -17.88 -13.68 11.90
N TYR A 302 -16.74 -14.33 11.72
CA TYR A 302 -16.21 -15.26 12.70
C TYR A 302 -15.79 -14.53 13.98
N ASP A 303 -16.32 -14.91 15.13
CA ASP A 303 -16.10 -14.22 16.42
C ASP A 303 -14.63 -14.15 16.85
N GLY A 304 -13.80 -15.09 16.40
CA GLY A 304 -12.36 -15.10 16.68
C GLY A 304 -11.53 -14.20 15.75
N PHE A 305 -12.15 -13.50 14.80
CA PHE A 305 -11.44 -12.63 13.89
C PHE A 305 -11.28 -11.21 14.46
N ASP A 306 -10.03 -10.80 14.70
CA ASP A 306 -9.70 -9.44 15.12
C ASP A 306 -9.33 -8.58 13.90
N TYR A 307 -10.24 -7.70 13.50
CA TYR A 307 -10.04 -6.78 12.37
C TYR A 307 -8.91 -5.75 12.61
N LEU A 308 -8.67 -5.36 13.87
CA LEU A 308 -7.68 -4.37 14.23
C LEU A 308 -6.27 -4.96 14.35
N HIS A 309 -6.19 -6.23 14.81
CA HIS A 309 -4.94 -6.97 15.00
C HIS A 309 -5.01 -8.33 14.28
N PRO A 310 -5.22 -8.34 12.96
CA PRO A 310 -5.45 -9.59 12.26
C PRO A 310 -4.20 -10.49 12.31
N ASN A 311 -4.41 -11.72 12.71
CA ASN A 311 -3.43 -12.78 12.64
C ASN A 311 -3.65 -13.62 11.38
N ARG A 312 -2.59 -14.26 10.89
CA ARG A 312 -2.74 -15.20 9.79
C ARG A 312 -3.73 -16.32 10.21
N ARG A 313 -4.70 -16.57 9.35
CA ARG A 313 -5.67 -17.67 9.53
C ARG A 313 -4.90 -19.00 9.67
N GLU A 314 -5.23 -19.75 10.70
CA GLU A 314 -4.65 -21.09 10.90
C GLU A 314 -5.17 -22.05 9.83
N THR A 315 -4.24 -22.65 9.08
CA THR A 315 -4.55 -23.64 8.03
C THR A 315 -3.66 -24.87 8.17
N VAL A 316 -4.11 -26.00 7.62
CA VAL A 316 -3.26 -27.19 7.48
C VAL A 316 -2.40 -27.05 6.23
N ALA A 317 -1.24 -27.68 6.21
CA ALA A 317 -0.42 -27.72 5.01
C ALA A 317 -0.93 -28.79 4.04
N ALA A 318 -1.25 -28.40 2.81
CA ALA A 318 -1.46 -29.28 1.67
C ALA A 318 -0.29 -29.11 0.69
N GLY A 319 0.63 -30.05 0.68
CA GLY A 319 1.92 -29.88 0.01
C GLY A 319 2.68 -28.65 0.54
N ASN A 320 2.93 -27.67 -0.34
CA ASN A 320 3.55 -26.40 0.04
C ASN A 320 2.55 -25.22 0.17
N ILE A 321 1.26 -25.51 0.34
CA ILE A 321 0.20 -24.50 0.47
C ILE A 321 -0.35 -24.55 1.90
N GLY A 322 -0.54 -23.40 2.54
CA GLY A 322 -1.06 -23.31 3.90
C GLY A 322 -0.05 -23.67 4.99
N GLY A 323 -0.52 -23.80 6.23
CA GLY A 323 0.36 -23.96 7.40
C GLY A 323 1.33 -22.79 7.54
N GLU A 324 2.59 -23.12 7.82
CA GLU A 324 3.68 -22.14 7.94
C GLU A 324 4.33 -21.76 6.59
N ASN A 325 3.83 -22.31 5.47
CA ASN A 325 4.39 -21.99 4.16
C ASN A 325 4.07 -20.54 3.76
N VAL A 326 4.95 -19.94 2.97
CA VAL A 326 4.66 -18.65 2.33
C VAL A 326 3.55 -18.81 1.29
N PRO A 327 2.71 -17.80 1.06
CA PRO A 327 1.65 -17.86 0.06
C PRO A 327 2.20 -18.18 -1.34
N VAL A 328 1.51 -19.06 -2.04
CA VAL A 328 1.88 -19.50 -3.39
C VAL A 328 1.31 -18.60 -4.48
N VAL A 329 1.93 -18.63 -5.66
CA VAL A 329 1.41 -18.03 -6.89
C VAL A 329 1.03 -19.14 -7.87
N ILE A 330 -0.22 -19.11 -8.35
CA ILE A 330 -0.70 -19.95 -9.43
C ILE A 330 -0.77 -19.12 -10.71
N ALA A 331 -0.25 -19.66 -11.82
CA ALA A 331 -0.34 -19.09 -13.15
C ALA A 331 -1.27 -19.92 -14.04
N THR A 332 -1.83 -19.29 -15.07
CA THR A 332 -2.57 -19.98 -16.14
C THR A 332 -1.74 -19.93 -17.42
N ARG A 333 -1.47 -21.08 -18.03
CA ARG A 333 -0.74 -21.16 -19.30
C ARG A 333 -1.35 -22.24 -20.19
N LYS A 334 -1.26 -22.06 -21.51
CA LYS A 334 -1.52 -23.16 -22.45
C LYS A 334 -0.38 -24.18 -22.39
N ALA A 335 -0.67 -25.43 -22.72
CA ALA A 335 0.30 -26.52 -22.64
C ALA A 335 1.60 -26.24 -23.43
N ASP A 336 1.51 -25.64 -24.61
CA ASP A 336 2.65 -25.23 -25.45
C ASP A 336 3.52 -24.13 -24.82
N GLN A 337 2.95 -23.30 -23.97
CA GLN A 337 3.62 -22.19 -23.26
C GLN A 337 4.10 -22.60 -21.86
N ALA A 338 3.61 -23.70 -21.32
CA ALA A 338 3.91 -24.13 -19.96
C ALA A 338 5.31 -24.76 -19.82
N THR A 339 6.00 -25.05 -20.94
CA THR A 339 7.40 -25.49 -20.99
C THR A 339 8.39 -24.35 -21.12
N ALA A 340 7.94 -23.16 -21.52
CA ALA A 340 8.83 -22.06 -21.75
C ALA A 340 9.59 -21.72 -20.48
N GLU A 341 10.92 -21.71 -20.54
CA GLU A 341 11.72 -21.05 -19.55
C GLU A 341 11.29 -19.59 -19.52
N VAL A 342 11.09 -19.05 -18.31
CA VAL A 342 10.81 -17.63 -18.14
C VAL A 342 11.92 -16.88 -18.88
N SER A 343 11.54 -15.89 -19.69
CA SER A 343 12.44 -15.12 -20.55
C SER A 343 13.62 -14.49 -19.78
N SER A 344 13.47 -14.31 -18.47
CA SER A 344 14.56 -13.90 -17.57
C SER A 344 14.75 -14.90 -16.43
N PRO A 345 15.97 -15.44 -16.23
CA PRO A 345 16.31 -16.30 -15.10
C PRO A 345 16.13 -15.61 -13.73
N GLU A 346 16.11 -14.28 -13.72
CA GLU A 346 16.04 -13.44 -12.51
C GLU A 346 14.62 -13.24 -11.99
N LEU A 347 13.60 -13.58 -12.79
CA LEU A 347 12.21 -13.43 -12.40
C LEU A 347 11.71 -14.63 -11.59
N PRO A 348 10.91 -14.41 -10.55
CA PRO A 348 10.31 -15.50 -9.78
C PRO A 348 9.36 -16.31 -10.67
N LYS A 349 9.38 -17.63 -10.49
CA LYS A 349 8.52 -18.57 -11.23
C LYS A 349 7.30 -18.94 -10.39
N PRO A 350 6.10 -19.11 -11.02
CA PRO A 350 4.91 -19.54 -10.32
C PRO A 350 5.10 -20.93 -9.69
N ASP A 351 4.52 -21.15 -8.52
CA ASP A 351 4.62 -22.42 -7.81
C ASP A 351 3.83 -23.51 -8.53
N TYR A 352 2.68 -23.14 -9.10
CA TYR A 352 1.81 -24.02 -9.86
C TYR A 352 1.43 -23.37 -11.19
N ILE A 353 1.29 -24.20 -12.24
CA ILE A 353 0.78 -23.77 -13.54
C ILE A 353 -0.51 -24.57 -13.84
N TYR A 354 -1.62 -23.85 -13.96
CA TYR A 354 -2.87 -24.43 -14.45
C TYR A 354 -2.85 -24.48 -15.97
N VAL A 355 -3.00 -25.71 -16.52
CA VAL A 355 -2.87 -25.98 -17.96
C VAL A 355 -4.17 -26.54 -18.55
N GLN A 356 -5.30 -26.41 -17.84
CA GLN A 356 -6.62 -26.92 -18.25
C GLN A 356 -6.62 -28.44 -18.44
N SER A 357 -6.70 -28.91 -19.70
CA SER A 357 -6.88 -30.31 -20.04
C SER A 357 -5.64 -31.03 -20.56
N GLU A 358 -4.56 -30.31 -20.85
CA GLU A 358 -3.38 -30.88 -21.52
C GLU A 358 -2.09 -30.53 -20.80
N LEU A 359 -1.28 -31.55 -20.49
CA LEU A 359 0.08 -31.34 -20.00
C LEU A 359 1.03 -31.02 -21.15
N PRO A 360 2.06 -30.17 -20.91
CA PRO A 360 3.09 -29.95 -21.90
C PRO A 360 3.84 -31.26 -22.21
N GLU A 361 4.26 -31.44 -23.47
CA GLU A 361 5.05 -32.60 -23.90
C GLU A 361 6.37 -32.73 -23.11
N LYS A 362 7.02 -31.60 -22.87
CA LYS A 362 8.24 -31.52 -22.06
C LYS A 362 7.98 -30.70 -20.80
N ARG A 363 7.90 -31.38 -19.67
CA ARG A 363 7.70 -30.75 -18.38
C ARG A 363 9.01 -30.35 -17.72
N ALA A 364 9.05 -29.16 -17.12
CA ALA A 364 10.16 -28.77 -16.27
C ALA A 364 10.19 -29.64 -15.00
N LYS A 365 11.34 -30.19 -14.65
CA LYS A 365 11.52 -31.28 -13.66
C LYS A 365 10.95 -31.00 -12.26
N LYS A 366 10.88 -29.71 -11.86
CA LYS A 366 10.38 -29.29 -10.53
C LYS A 366 9.09 -28.49 -10.59
N GLN A 367 8.55 -28.23 -11.79
CA GLN A 367 7.33 -27.46 -11.95
C GLN A 367 6.12 -28.31 -11.59
N LYS A 368 5.19 -27.71 -10.86
CA LYS A 368 3.91 -28.30 -10.48
C LYS A 368 2.83 -27.85 -11.45
N TYR A 369 1.98 -28.79 -11.89
CA TYR A 369 0.91 -28.53 -12.84
C TYR A 369 -0.45 -28.85 -12.24
N ILE A 370 -1.46 -28.08 -12.61
CA ILE A 370 -2.85 -28.30 -12.23
C ILE A 370 -3.63 -28.64 -13.50
N LEU A 371 -4.35 -29.76 -13.47
CA LEU A 371 -5.24 -30.25 -14.53
C LEU A 371 -6.69 -30.27 -14.07
N ASP A 372 -7.61 -30.01 -14.98
CA ASP A 372 -9.01 -30.33 -14.76
C ASP A 372 -9.16 -31.80 -14.35
N TYR A 373 -10.05 -32.09 -13.40
CA TYR A 373 -10.13 -33.44 -12.82
C TYR A 373 -10.46 -34.52 -13.83
N ASP A 374 -11.27 -34.21 -14.87
CA ASP A 374 -11.58 -35.16 -15.96
C ASP A 374 -10.31 -35.52 -16.75
N ALA A 375 -9.53 -34.51 -17.15
CA ALA A 375 -8.26 -34.72 -17.84
C ALA A 375 -7.22 -35.43 -16.96
N TYR A 376 -7.23 -35.16 -15.66
CA TYR A 376 -6.39 -35.88 -14.70
C TYR A 376 -6.76 -37.35 -14.63
N MET A 377 -8.06 -37.67 -14.58
CA MET A 377 -8.56 -39.07 -14.56
C MET A 377 -8.24 -39.80 -15.86
N ASP A 378 -8.43 -39.16 -17.00
CA ASP A 378 -8.09 -39.75 -18.31
C ASP A 378 -6.59 -40.06 -18.39
N LEU A 379 -5.75 -39.18 -17.87
CA LEU A 379 -4.32 -39.37 -17.81
C LEU A 379 -3.94 -40.51 -16.87
N ALA A 380 -4.55 -40.59 -15.68
CA ALA A 380 -4.35 -41.64 -14.70
C ALA A 380 -4.73 -43.02 -15.27
N ASN A 381 -5.85 -43.10 -15.96
CA ASN A 381 -6.36 -44.34 -16.55
C ASN A 381 -5.55 -44.80 -17.77
N SER A 382 -5.07 -43.86 -18.58
CA SER A 382 -4.33 -44.21 -19.78
C SER A 382 -2.86 -44.58 -19.52
N GLY A 383 -2.29 -44.13 -18.41
CA GLY A 383 -0.86 -44.31 -18.09
C GLY A 383 0.13 -43.71 -19.09
N LYS A 384 -0.35 -42.83 -20.00
CA LYS A 384 0.48 -42.25 -21.08
C LYS A 384 1.59 -41.33 -20.58
N GLN A 385 1.37 -40.66 -19.46
CA GLN A 385 2.36 -39.74 -18.84
C GLN A 385 2.35 -39.95 -17.32
N SER A 386 3.47 -39.59 -16.68
CA SER A 386 3.57 -39.61 -15.22
C SER A 386 2.69 -38.54 -14.58
N LEU A 387 2.07 -38.84 -13.45
CA LEU A 387 1.34 -37.90 -12.61
C LEU A 387 2.22 -37.19 -11.57
N GLU A 388 3.53 -37.39 -11.61
CA GLU A 388 4.46 -36.71 -10.71
C GLU A 388 4.36 -35.18 -10.90
N ASN A 389 4.16 -34.43 -9.81
CA ASN A 389 3.92 -32.98 -9.81
C ASN A 389 2.68 -32.53 -10.62
N VAL A 390 1.67 -33.39 -10.74
CA VAL A 390 0.39 -33.06 -11.39
C VAL A 390 -0.74 -33.23 -10.38
N TYR A 391 -1.60 -32.23 -10.27
CA TYR A 391 -2.65 -32.15 -9.26
C TYR A 391 -4.01 -31.84 -9.90
N PRO A 392 -5.11 -32.47 -9.42
CA PRO A 392 -6.44 -32.25 -9.99
C PRO A 392 -7.08 -30.96 -9.43
N ILE A 393 -7.84 -30.24 -10.27
CA ILE A 393 -8.76 -29.21 -9.85
C ILE A 393 -10.21 -29.62 -10.16
N PHE A 394 -11.07 -29.50 -9.17
CA PHE A 394 -12.46 -29.86 -9.22
C PHE A 394 -13.36 -28.63 -9.27
N PRO A 395 -14.33 -28.56 -10.20
CA PRO A 395 -15.49 -27.72 -10.02
C PRO A 395 -16.39 -28.28 -8.89
N VAL A 396 -17.34 -27.47 -8.42
CA VAL A 396 -18.30 -27.89 -7.39
C VAL A 396 -18.98 -29.25 -7.75
N THR A 397 -19.33 -29.41 -9.02
CA THR A 397 -19.98 -30.65 -9.52
C THR A 397 -19.07 -31.88 -9.49
N GLY A 398 -17.76 -31.68 -9.45
CA GLY A 398 -16.77 -32.77 -9.35
C GLY A 398 -16.48 -33.22 -7.92
N MET A 399 -17.00 -32.53 -6.91
CA MET A 399 -16.75 -32.85 -5.50
C MET A 399 -16.96 -34.31 -5.10
N PRO A 400 -18.00 -35.02 -5.58
CA PRO A 400 -18.21 -36.45 -5.20
C PRO A 400 -17.04 -37.38 -5.58
N PHE A 401 -16.19 -36.94 -6.52
CA PHE A 401 -15.04 -37.73 -6.98
C PHE A 401 -13.74 -37.46 -6.21
N ILE A 402 -13.73 -36.49 -5.28
CA ILE A 402 -12.53 -36.11 -4.50
C ILE A 402 -11.95 -37.30 -3.74
N SER A 403 -12.83 -38.12 -3.11
CA SER A 403 -12.40 -39.30 -2.36
C SER A 403 -11.83 -40.42 -3.24
N ALA A 404 -12.20 -40.47 -4.52
CA ALA A 404 -11.74 -41.50 -5.45
C ALA A 404 -10.32 -41.26 -6.00
N ILE A 405 -9.83 -40.03 -5.88
CA ILE A 405 -8.53 -39.65 -6.42
C ILE A 405 -7.48 -39.66 -5.30
N ASN A 406 -6.40 -40.41 -5.51
CA ASN A 406 -5.24 -40.42 -4.63
C ASN A 406 -4.27 -39.34 -5.06
N SER A 407 -4.30 -38.18 -4.39
CA SER A 407 -3.37 -37.05 -4.57
C SER A 407 -3.20 -36.33 -3.23
N ASP A 408 -1.98 -35.95 -2.91
CA ASP A 408 -1.63 -35.22 -1.67
C ASP A 408 -2.06 -33.76 -1.67
N VAL A 409 -2.39 -33.21 -2.85
CA VAL A 409 -2.99 -31.89 -3.03
C VAL A 409 -4.12 -31.99 -4.04
N LYS A 410 -5.27 -31.46 -3.69
CA LYS A 410 -6.45 -31.38 -4.55
C LYS A 410 -7.01 -29.97 -4.50
N PHE A 411 -7.34 -29.38 -5.63
CA PHE A 411 -7.95 -28.05 -5.67
C PHE A 411 -9.46 -28.15 -5.87
N LEU A 412 -10.25 -27.40 -5.10
CA LEU A 412 -11.71 -27.33 -5.24
C LEU A 412 -12.13 -25.87 -5.38
N VAL A 413 -12.78 -25.55 -6.51
CA VAL A 413 -13.29 -24.19 -6.75
C VAL A 413 -14.58 -23.98 -5.99
N LEU A 414 -14.59 -23.01 -5.08
CA LEU A 414 -15.76 -22.62 -4.30
C LEU A 414 -15.95 -21.09 -4.35
N LYS A 415 -17.18 -20.64 -4.09
CA LYS A 415 -17.55 -19.25 -3.84
C LYS A 415 -18.46 -19.16 -2.62
N PHE A 416 -18.63 -17.98 -2.04
CA PHE A 416 -19.55 -17.79 -0.93
C PHE A 416 -20.97 -18.26 -1.27
N GLY A 417 -21.61 -18.91 -0.31
CA GLY A 417 -22.97 -19.45 -0.46
C GLY A 417 -23.06 -20.77 -1.23
N THR A 418 -21.96 -21.29 -1.82
CA THR A 418 -21.94 -22.64 -2.41
C THR A 418 -21.71 -23.76 -1.40
N PRO A 419 -20.89 -23.58 -0.33
CA PRO A 419 -20.67 -24.65 0.63
C PRO A 419 -21.96 -25.06 1.37
N SER A 420 -22.55 -26.18 0.97
CA SER A 420 -23.60 -26.86 1.73
C SER A 420 -23.01 -27.68 2.88
N GLU A 421 -23.85 -28.26 3.75
CA GLU A 421 -23.38 -29.16 4.80
C GLU A 421 -22.56 -30.34 4.24
N GLU A 422 -22.91 -30.84 3.06
CA GLU A 422 -22.18 -31.92 2.38
C GLU A 422 -20.76 -31.44 1.96
N PHE A 423 -20.63 -30.22 1.46
CA PHE A 423 -19.33 -29.63 1.11
C PHE A 423 -18.47 -29.42 2.34
N LEU A 424 -19.05 -28.88 3.41
CA LEU A 424 -18.33 -28.67 4.65
C LEU A 424 -17.85 -30.00 5.24
N ALA A 425 -18.68 -31.04 5.17
CA ALA A 425 -18.33 -32.42 5.57
C ALA A 425 -17.20 -32.99 4.69
N CYS A 426 -17.26 -32.78 3.38
CA CYS A 426 -16.21 -33.18 2.45
C CYS A 426 -14.87 -32.49 2.78
N LEU A 427 -14.85 -31.18 2.94
CA LEU A 427 -13.63 -30.42 3.30
C LEU A 427 -13.06 -30.91 4.65
N LYS A 428 -13.91 -31.19 5.61
CA LYS A 428 -13.50 -31.73 6.92
C LYS A 428 -12.85 -33.11 6.81
N ALA A 429 -13.36 -33.96 5.90
CA ALA A 429 -12.80 -35.28 5.65
C ALA A 429 -11.52 -35.27 4.81
N HIS A 430 -11.29 -34.18 4.07
CA HIS A 430 -10.20 -34.04 3.11
C HIS A 430 -9.37 -32.77 3.39
N PRO A 431 -8.49 -32.75 4.42
CA PRO A 431 -7.65 -31.63 4.76
C PRO A 431 -6.62 -31.27 3.66
N GLU A 432 -6.33 -32.22 2.76
CA GLU A 432 -5.47 -32.02 1.57
C GLU A 432 -6.14 -31.18 0.47
N VAL A 433 -7.43 -30.85 0.62
CA VAL A 433 -8.15 -30.02 -0.34
C VAL A 433 -7.82 -28.55 -0.11
N VAL A 434 -7.31 -27.89 -1.15
CA VAL A 434 -7.09 -26.46 -1.23
C VAL A 434 -8.31 -25.81 -1.86
N VAL A 435 -8.93 -24.88 -1.15
CA VAL A 435 -10.08 -24.13 -1.65
C VAL A 435 -9.60 -23.01 -2.58
N VAL A 436 -10.07 -23.02 -3.83
CA VAL A 436 -9.86 -21.92 -4.78
C VAL A 436 -11.10 -21.03 -4.72
N CYS A 437 -10.98 -19.87 -4.09
CA CYS A 437 -12.06 -18.91 -3.95
C CYS A 437 -12.13 -18.00 -5.17
N MET A 438 -13.13 -18.22 -6.02
CA MET A 438 -13.44 -17.35 -7.17
C MET A 438 -14.75 -16.62 -6.94
N THR A 439 -14.85 -15.39 -7.42
CA THR A 439 -16.08 -14.60 -7.35
C THR A 439 -16.34 -13.82 -8.63
N SER A 440 -17.62 -13.65 -8.95
CA SER A 440 -18.12 -12.70 -9.96
C SER A 440 -18.94 -11.57 -9.34
N HIS A 441 -18.97 -11.50 -8.01
CA HIS A 441 -19.69 -10.47 -7.29
C HIS A 441 -19.08 -9.08 -7.54
N GLN A 442 -19.89 -8.03 -7.59
CA GLN A 442 -19.42 -6.64 -7.82
C GLN A 442 -18.46 -6.22 -6.69
N ASN A 443 -18.78 -6.50 -5.43
CA ASN A 443 -17.87 -6.36 -4.31
C ASN A 443 -17.12 -7.69 -4.09
N ARG A 444 -16.02 -7.85 -4.82
CA ARG A 444 -15.20 -9.06 -4.81
C ARG A 444 -14.60 -9.35 -3.45
N LEU A 445 -14.06 -8.31 -2.80
CA LEU A 445 -13.46 -8.43 -1.47
C LEU A 445 -14.45 -8.96 -0.44
N GLY A 446 -15.65 -8.36 -0.39
CA GLY A 446 -16.67 -8.77 0.57
C GLY A 446 -17.11 -10.22 0.39
N ASP A 447 -17.30 -10.65 -0.86
CA ASP A 447 -17.69 -12.04 -1.19
C ASP A 447 -16.58 -13.05 -0.86
N GLN A 448 -15.32 -12.70 -1.13
CA GLN A 448 -14.17 -13.54 -0.81
C GLN A 448 -13.90 -13.61 0.71
N ARG A 449 -14.04 -12.49 1.41
CA ARG A 449 -14.05 -12.47 2.89
C ARG A 449 -15.15 -13.37 3.45
N ALA A 450 -16.36 -13.27 2.89
CA ALA A 450 -17.50 -14.06 3.33
C ALA A 450 -17.24 -15.58 3.25
N LEU A 451 -16.64 -16.07 2.16
CA LEU A 451 -16.25 -17.49 2.08
C LEU A 451 -15.21 -17.84 3.15
N ALA A 452 -14.18 -17.02 3.36
CA ALA A 452 -13.16 -17.30 4.37
C ALA A 452 -13.77 -17.37 5.78
N HIS A 453 -14.65 -16.44 6.12
CA HIS A 453 -15.36 -16.44 7.41
C HIS A 453 -16.31 -17.63 7.54
N GLN A 454 -17.02 -18.02 6.48
CA GLN A 454 -17.86 -19.19 6.46
C GLN A 454 -17.07 -20.47 6.80
N LEU A 455 -15.87 -20.62 6.22
CA LEU A 455 -14.99 -21.76 6.52
C LEU A 455 -14.46 -21.71 7.96
N MET A 456 -14.11 -20.52 8.47
CA MET A 456 -13.68 -20.35 9.88
C MET A 456 -14.79 -20.69 10.87
N ILE A 457 -16.03 -20.25 10.62
CA ILE A 457 -17.21 -20.57 11.44
C ILE A 457 -17.44 -22.09 11.46
N ALA A 458 -17.24 -22.77 10.32
CA ALA A 458 -17.33 -24.22 10.23
C ALA A 458 -16.13 -24.97 10.86
N GLY A 459 -15.13 -24.27 11.40
CA GLY A 459 -13.93 -24.85 11.99
C GLY A 459 -12.99 -25.52 10.99
N LEU A 460 -13.07 -25.13 9.72
CA LEU A 460 -12.28 -25.71 8.63
C LEU A 460 -10.93 -25.00 8.48
N LYS A 461 -9.86 -25.81 8.39
CA LYS A 461 -8.48 -25.35 8.26
C LYS A 461 -7.88 -25.59 6.87
N ASN A 462 -8.72 -25.87 5.88
CA ASN A 462 -8.28 -26.02 4.49
C ASN A 462 -7.64 -24.72 3.99
N PRO A 463 -6.51 -24.76 3.26
CA PRO A 463 -5.90 -23.57 2.69
C PRO A 463 -6.81 -22.89 1.66
N ILE A 464 -6.69 -21.56 1.53
CA ILE A 464 -7.48 -20.76 0.58
C ILE A 464 -6.53 -20.05 -0.41
N ILE A 465 -6.77 -20.27 -1.69
CA ILE A 465 -6.21 -19.49 -2.80
C ILE A 465 -7.28 -18.52 -3.27
N PHE A 466 -7.00 -17.22 -3.24
CA PHE A 466 -7.89 -16.24 -3.84
C PHE A 466 -7.58 -16.08 -5.33
N ALA A 467 -8.59 -16.37 -6.15
CA ALA A 467 -8.48 -16.34 -7.60
C ALA A 467 -9.38 -15.25 -8.18
N GLN A 468 -8.87 -14.47 -9.14
CA GLN A 468 -9.65 -13.43 -9.78
C GLN A 468 -9.30 -13.28 -11.26
N MET A 469 -10.36 -13.17 -12.08
CA MET A 469 -10.27 -12.88 -13.51
C MET A 469 -10.47 -11.38 -13.75
N TYR A 470 -9.56 -10.80 -14.55
CA TYR A 470 -9.65 -9.43 -15.06
C TYR A 470 -9.78 -9.44 -16.58
N GLN A 471 -10.14 -8.29 -17.15
CA GLN A 471 -10.25 -8.12 -18.60
C GLN A 471 -9.61 -6.79 -18.99
N HIS A 472 -8.32 -6.83 -19.28
CA HIS A 472 -7.57 -5.66 -19.74
C HIS A 472 -6.84 -5.97 -21.05
N SER A 473 -6.93 -5.03 -22.01
CA SER A 473 -6.34 -5.18 -23.32
C SER A 473 -5.68 -3.87 -23.78
N THR A 474 -4.46 -3.98 -24.31
CA THR A 474 -3.71 -2.87 -24.89
C THR A 474 -4.35 -2.31 -26.17
N THR A 475 -5.30 -3.02 -26.76
CA THR A 475 -6.06 -2.54 -27.95
C THR A 475 -7.07 -1.47 -27.58
N GLU A 476 -7.61 -1.47 -26.35
CA GLU A 476 -8.57 -0.47 -25.85
C GLU A 476 -7.89 0.90 -25.66
N GLU A 477 -6.59 0.94 -25.40
CA GLU A 477 -5.82 2.19 -25.23
C GLU A 477 -5.83 3.07 -26.50
N LYS A 478 -5.86 2.46 -27.69
CA LYS A 478 -5.87 3.18 -28.96
C LYS A 478 -7.20 3.82 -29.30
N GLU A 479 -8.30 3.30 -28.76
CA GLU A 479 -9.64 3.83 -28.96
C GLU A 479 -9.95 4.97 -27.95
N GLU A 480 -9.50 4.85 -26.71
CA GLU A 480 -9.64 5.90 -25.69
C GLU A 480 -8.76 7.13 -25.98
N SER A 481 -7.52 6.92 -26.50
CA SER A 481 -6.59 8.01 -26.82
C SER A 481 -7.00 8.81 -28.06
N SER A 482 -7.83 8.27 -28.94
CA SER A 482 -8.34 8.99 -30.13
C SER A 482 -9.46 9.98 -29.82
N ASN A 483 -10.10 9.86 -28.63
CA ASN A 483 -11.26 10.66 -28.23
C ASN A 483 -10.98 11.71 -27.13
N SER A 484 -9.78 11.77 -26.57
CA SER A 484 -9.44 12.74 -25.50
C SER A 484 -8.16 13.51 -25.83
N GLN A 485 -8.28 14.83 -25.89
CA GLN A 485 -7.14 15.77 -25.89
C GLN A 485 -6.50 15.91 -24.47
N GLN A 486 -6.66 14.93 -23.58
CA GLN A 486 -6.16 15.00 -22.20
C GLN A 486 -5.13 13.90 -21.89
N ALA A 487 -4.04 14.37 -21.29
CA ALA A 487 -2.86 13.71 -20.76
C ALA A 487 -3.02 12.27 -20.26
N GLU A 488 -2.00 11.49 -20.62
CA GLU A 488 -1.54 10.20 -20.08
C GLU A 488 -2.60 9.38 -19.34
N THR A 489 -3.30 8.55 -20.07
CA THR A 489 -4.18 7.52 -19.53
C THR A 489 -3.33 6.40 -18.92
N THR A 490 -3.73 5.91 -17.74
CA THR A 490 -3.20 4.70 -17.13
C THR A 490 -3.25 3.54 -18.12
N THR A 491 -2.12 2.86 -18.35
CA THR A 491 -2.03 1.74 -19.30
C THR A 491 -2.87 0.53 -18.85
N ALA A 492 -3.20 -0.38 -19.77
CA ALA A 492 -3.94 -1.60 -19.45
C ALA A 492 -3.21 -2.45 -18.38
N LYS A 493 -1.88 -2.51 -18.46
CA LYS A 493 -1.05 -3.17 -17.45
C LYS A 493 -1.15 -2.49 -16.09
N GLU A 494 -1.07 -1.17 -16.04
CA GLU A 494 -1.20 -0.42 -14.79
C GLU A 494 -2.60 -0.55 -14.18
N LYS A 495 -3.66 -0.48 -15.00
CA LYS A 495 -5.04 -0.74 -14.55
C LYS A 495 -5.15 -2.11 -13.89
N PHE A 496 -4.65 -3.15 -14.56
CA PHE A 496 -4.61 -4.51 -14.02
C PHE A 496 -3.85 -4.58 -12.69
N GLN A 497 -2.67 -3.98 -12.61
CA GLN A 497 -1.86 -3.96 -11.39
C GLN A 497 -2.57 -3.29 -10.22
N LEU A 498 -3.20 -2.13 -10.48
CA LEU A 498 -3.91 -1.36 -9.45
C LEU A 498 -5.15 -2.10 -8.93
N GLU A 499 -5.94 -2.65 -9.84
CA GLU A 499 -7.17 -3.38 -9.50
C GLU A 499 -6.86 -4.67 -8.75
N ALA A 500 -5.92 -5.49 -9.27
CA ALA A 500 -5.51 -6.73 -8.60
C ALA A 500 -4.88 -6.47 -7.23
N ALA A 501 -4.06 -5.41 -7.10
CA ALA A 501 -3.44 -5.05 -5.83
C ALA A 501 -4.47 -4.54 -4.82
N ALA A 502 -5.49 -3.81 -5.25
CA ALA A 502 -6.58 -3.35 -4.38
C ALA A 502 -7.45 -4.53 -3.89
N ASP A 503 -7.83 -5.45 -4.78
CA ASP A 503 -8.65 -6.61 -4.44
C ASP A 503 -7.92 -7.56 -3.47
N MET A 504 -6.65 -7.88 -3.76
CA MET A 504 -5.88 -8.84 -2.95
C MET A 504 -5.30 -8.22 -1.67
N GLY A 505 -5.08 -6.89 -1.68
CA GLY A 505 -4.43 -6.19 -0.57
C GLY A 505 -5.15 -6.36 0.76
N ALA A 506 -6.46 -6.14 0.80
CA ALA A 506 -7.24 -6.28 2.02
C ALA A 506 -7.27 -7.73 2.54
N LEU A 507 -7.40 -8.72 1.65
CA LEU A 507 -7.38 -10.16 2.03
C LEU A 507 -6.04 -10.56 2.67
N MET A 508 -4.93 -9.99 2.18
CA MET A 508 -3.61 -10.19 2.77
C MET A 508 -3.48 -9.50 4.13
N MET A 509 -3.98 -8.25 4.25
CA MET A 509 -3.96 -7.50 5.52
C MET A 509 -4.80 -8.18 6.60
N ASP A 510 -5.85 -8.90 6.20
CA ASP A 510 -6.69 -9.67 7.09
C ASP A 510 -6.10 -11.06 7.45
N GLY A 511 -4.96 -11.41 6.87
CA GLY A 511 -4.30 -12.69 7.13
C GLY A 511 -5.02 -13.92 6.56
N LEU A 512 -5.87 -13.74 5.55
CA LEU A 512 -6.73 -14.81 5.02
C LEU A 512 -6.09 -15.63 3.89
N THR A 513 -4.95 -15.18 3.33
CA THR A 513 -4.41 -15.66 2.05
C THR A 513 -3.34 -16.73 2.23
N ASP A 514 -3.52 -17.90 1.64
CA ASP A 514 -2.49 -18.95 1.47
C ASP A 514 -1.89 -18.96 0.05
N GLY A 515 -2.45 -18.18 -0.85
CA GLY A 515 -1.94 -17.95 -2.21
C GLY A 515 -2.89 -17.11 -3.05
N ILE A 516 -2.39 -16.67 -4.19
CA ILE A 516 -3.14 -15.88 -5.16
C ILE A 516 -3.02 -16.45 -6.56
N TRP A 517 -4.11 -16.33 -7.31
CA TRP A 517 -4.20 -16.74 -8.70
C TRP A 517 -4.85 -15.64 -9.52
N LEU A 518 -4.03 -14.83 -10.15
CA LEU A 518 -4.49 -13.76 -11.04
C LEU A 518 -4.61 -14.29 -12.46
N MET A 519 -5.65 -13.86 -13.15
CA MET A 519 -5.92 -14.20 -14.54
C MET A 519 -6.34 -12.96 -15.32
N ASN A 520 -6.01 -12.89 -16.59
CA ASN A 520 -6.48 -11.85 -17.48
C ASN A 520 -7.02 -12.44 -18.79
N ASN A 521 -8.25 -12.14 -19.12
CA ASN A 521 -8.92 -12.55 -20.36
C ASN A 521 -8.71 -11.52 -21.50
N GLY A 522 -7.75 -10.63 -21.37
CA GLY A 522 -7.29 -9.71 -22.39
C GLY A 522 -5.97 -10.16 -23.01
N ASN A 523 -5.19 -9.21 -23.53
CA ASN A 523 -3.94 -9.48 -24.22
C ASN A 523 -2.66 -9.11 -23.43
N LEU A 524 -2.76 -8.94 -22.11
CA LEU A 524 -1.57 -8.79 -21.28
C LEU A 524 -0.73 -10.06 -21.31
N SER A 525 0.59 -9.92 -21.26
CA SER A 525 1.48 -11.07 -21.21
C SER A 525 1.29 -11.87 -19.91
N GLN A 526 1.46 -13.19 -19.97
CA GLN A 526 1.40 -14.03 -18.77
C GLN A 526 2.48 -13.64 -17.76
N GLU A 527 3.64 -13.19 -18.24
CA GLU A 527 4.71 -12.69 -17.39
C GLU A 527 4.27 -11.46 -16.59
N ASP A 528 3.57 -10.49 -17.21
CA ASP A 528 3.04 -9.31 -16.50
C ASP A 528 2.04 -9.70 -15.41
N VAL A 529 1.17 -10.67 -15.69
CA VAL A 529 0.18 -11.17 -14.73
C VAL A 529 0.87 -11.86 -13.53
N GLU A 530 1.84 -12.73 -13.80
CA GLU A 530 2.61 -13.45 -12.79
C GLU A 530 3.46 -12.50 -11.93
N GLN A 531 4.17 -11.55 -12.56
CA GLN A 531 4.99 -10.58 -11.84
C GLN A 531 4.13 -9.65 -10.97
N THR A 532 2.93 -9.30 -11.43
CA THR A 532 1.96 -8.56 -10.60
C THR A 532 1.59 -9.36 -9.34
N ALA A 533 1.32 -10.66 -9.47
CA ALA A 533 1.00 -11.51 -8.32
C ALA A 533 2.15 -11.55 -7.29
N PHE A 534 3.38 -11.73 -7.74
CA PHE A 534 4.55 -11.68 -6.85
C PHE A 534 4.76 -10.29 -6.22
N GLY A 535 4.58 -9.22 -7.01
CA GLY A 535 4.66 -7.84 -6.54
C GLY A 535 3.64 -7.55 -5.42
N ILE A 536 2.41 -8.06 -5.55
CA ILE A 536 1.36 -7.93 -4.54
C ILE A 536 1.75 -8.64 -3.25
N LEU A 537 2.21 -9.90 -3.31
CA LEU A 537 2.67 -10.64 -2.14
C LEU A 537 3.86 -9.95 -1.44
N GLN A 538 4.78 -9.39 -2.22
CA GLN A 538 5.91 -8.63 -1.67
C GLN A 538 5.46 -7.32 -1.02
N ALA A 539 4.56 -6.58 -1.65
CA ALA A 539 3.99 -5.34 -1.09
C ALA A 539 3.23 -5.59 0.22
N GLY A 540 2.55 -6.74 0.35
CA GLY A 540 1.91 -7.21 1.58
C GLY A 540 2.86 -7.85 2.60
N ARG A 541 4.16 -7.91 2.29
CA ARG A 541 5.21 -8.52 3.15
C ARG A 541 5.01 -10.00 3.46
N LEU A 542 4.29 -10.72 2.62
CA LEU A 542 4.03 -12.15 2.78
C LEU A 542 5.09 -13.02 2.09
N ARG A 543 5.69 -12.52 1.00
CA ARG A 543 6.72 -13.25 0.25
C ARG A 543 7.68 -12.29 -0.44
N MET A 544 8.96 -12.36 -0.10
CA MET A 544 10.01 -11.55 -0.70
C MET A 544 10.65 -12.32 -1.85
N VAL A 545 10.60 -11.75 -3.06
CA VAL A 545 11.10 -12.41 -4.30
C VAL A 545 12.19 -11.63 -5.01
N LYS A 546 12.33 -10.34 -4.70
CA LYS A 546 13.36 -9.45 -5.24
C LYS A 546 13.82 -8.45 -4.18
N THR A 547 14.85 -7.65 -4.48
CA THR A 547 15.24 -6.51 -3.64
C THR A 547 14.06 -5.55 -3.46
N GLU A 548 13.75 -5.15 -2.23
CA GLU A 548 12.80 -4.09 -1.94
C GLU A 548 13.53 -2.75 -1.90
N TYR A 549 13.05 -1.79 -2.67
CA TYR A 549 13.54 -0.41 -2.62
C TYR A 549 12.53 0.47 -1.89
N ILE A 550 12.96 1.03 -0.77
CA ILE A 550 12.22 2.01 0.01
C ILE A 550 12.74 3.38 -0.43
N SER A 551 12.18 3.93 -1.51
CA SER A 551 12.67 5.17 -2.10
C SER A 551 11.65 6.29 -1.99
N CYS A 552 12.10 7.47 -1.54
CA CYS A 552 11.22 8.63 -1.43
C CYS A 552 10.86 9.20 -2.82
N PRO A 553 9.67 9.83 -2.95
CA PRO A 553 9.24 10.42 -4.23
C PRO A 553 10.02 11.70 -4.61
N GLY A 554 10.82 12.22 -3.69
CA GLY A 554 11.42 13.55 -3.82
C GLY A 554 10.47 14.67 -3.37
N CYS A 555 11.05 15.79 -2.99
CA CYS A 555 10.36 17.03 -2.63
C CYS A 555 11.40 18.17 -2.63
N GLY A 556 11.00 19.41 -2.30
CA GLY A 556 11.92 20.54 -2.21
C GLY A 556 13.10 20.39 -1.22
N ARG A 557 13.13 19.29 -0.44
CA ARG A 557 14.24 18.93 0.47
C ARG A 557 15.28 18.00 -0.13
N THR A 558 15.08 17.51 -1.36
CA THR A 558 15.98 16.55 -2.00
C THR A 558 17.34 17.20 -2.31
N LEU A 559 18.44 16.52 -1.95
CA LEU A 559 19.79 17.09 -1.94
C LEU A 559 20.70 16.63 -3.08
N TYR A 560 20.22 15.69 -3.91
CA TYR A 560 20.95 15.09 -5.04
C TYR A 560 19.98 14.61 -6.14
N ASP A 561 20.50 14.17 -7.28
CA ASP A 561 19.66 13.57 -8.35
C ASP A 561 19.15 12.21 -7.92
N LEU A 562 17.97 12.22 -7.29
CA LEU A 562 17.36 11.04 -6.67
C LEU A 562 17.02 9.96 -7.70
N ARG A 563 16.44 10.34 -8.86
CA ARG A 563 15.95 9.38 -9.86
C ARG A 563 17.09 8.63 -10.53
N THR A 564 18.10 9.35 -10.99
CA THR A 564 19.31 8.73 -11.56
C THR A 564 19.99 7.82 -10.55
N THR A 565 20.02 8.23 -9.28
CA THR A 565 20.62 7.42 -8.20
C THR A 565 19.82 6.15 -7.93
N ILE A 566 18.47 6.22 -7.88
CA ILE A 566 17.62 5.03 -7.75
C ILE A 566 17.90 4.04 -8.87
N ALA A 567 17.91 4.50 -10.13
CA ALA A 567 18.17 3.65 -11.30
C ALA A 567 19.55 2.96 -11.21
N ARG A 568 20.62 3.71 -10.82
CA ARG A 568 21.96 3.16 -10.62
C ARG A 568 22.03 2.10 -9.52
N ILE A 569 21.37 2.34 -8.38
CA ILE A 569 21.35 1.38 -7.26
C ILE A 569 20.58 0.13 -7.67
N LYS A 570 19.42 0.27 -8.34
CA LYS A 570 18.62 -0.86 -8.84
C LYS A 570 19.41 -1.75 -9.78
N GLU A 571 20.08 -1.16 -10.78
CA GLU A 571 20.90 -1.92 -11.72
C GLU A 571 22.05 -2.64 -11.01
N ALA A 572 22.68 -1.97 -10.06
CA ALA A 572 23.83 -2.51 -9.34
C ALA A 572 23.48 -3.61 -8.30
N THR A 573 22.23 -3.65 -7.84
CA THR A 573 21.73 -4.67 -6.88
C THR A 573 20.76 -5.67 -7.53
N LYS A 574 20.68 -5.65 -8.85
CA LYS A 574 19.87 -6.58 -9.64
C LYS A 574 20.26 -8.03 -9.33
N GLY A 575 19.27 -8.89 -9.13
CA GLY A 575 19.49 -10.29 -8.79
C GLY A 575 19.80 -10.57 -7.30
N MET A 576 19.90 -9.56 -6.45
CA MET A 576 20.02 -9.74 -5.00
C MET A 576 18.63 -9.92 -4.41
N THR A 577 18.26 -11.13 -4.02
CA THR A 577 16.94 -11.41 -3.43
C THR A 577 16.96 -11.22 -1.91
N GLY A 578 15.81 -10.80 -1.35
CA GLY A 578 15.63 -10.63 0.10
C GLY A 578 16.32 -9.40 0.71
N LEU A 579 16.96 -8.57 -0.10
CA LEU A 579 17.61 -7.33 0.32
C LEU A 579 16.59 -6.18 0.38
N LYS A 580 16.72 -5.30 1.38
CA LYS A 580 15.96 -4.05 1.48
C LYS A 580 16.88 -2.85 1.48
N VAL A 581 16.73 -1.96 0.51
CA VAL A 581 17.57 -0.76 0.35
C VAL A 581 16.73 0.50 0.48
N GLY A 582 17.04 1.34 1.47
CA GLY A 582 16.46 2.67 1.64
C GLY A 582 17.20 3.70 0.78
N ILE A 583 16.48 4.50 -0.02
CA ILE A 583 17.06 5.57 -0.85
C ILE A 583 16.30 6.86 -0.56
N MET A 584 16.92 7.75 0.24
CA MET A 584 16.27 8.92 0.80
C MET A 584 16.93 10.21 0.34
N GLY A 585 16.15 11.12 -0.22
CA GLY A 585 16.61 12.42 -0.71
C GLY A 585 17.17 13.34 0.38
N CYS A 586 16.77 13.17 1.64
CA CYS A 586 17.23 13.96 2.79
C CYS A 586 17.08 13.21 4.12
N ILE A 587 17.62 13.78 5.20
CA ILE A 587 17.61 13.20 6.55
C ILE A 587 16.26 13.36 7.29
N VAL A 588 15.34 14.19 6.82
CA VAL A 588 14.12 14.58 7.56
C VAL A 588 13.30 13.39 8.03
N ASN A 589 12.95 12.48 7.11
CA ASN A 589 12.25 11.24 7.44
C ASN A 589 13.13 10.00 7.17
N GLY A 590 14.25 10.17 6.47
CA GLY A 590 15.02 9.09 5.88
C GLY A 590 15.35 7.96 6.85
N PRO A 591 16.10 8.19 7.94
CA PRO A 591 16.48 7.14 8.87
C PRO A 591 15.31 6.40 9.53
N GLY A 592 14.19 7.08 9.72
CA GLY A 592 12.99 6.49 10.31
C GLY A 592 12.19 5.66 9.31
N GLU A 593 11.94 6.17 8.09
CA GLU A 593 11.15 5.47 7.06
C GLU A 593 11.87 4.24 6.50
N MET A 594 13.21 4.21 6.57
CA MET A 594 14.01 3.05 6.21
C MET A 594 14.42 2.19 7.42
N ALA A 595 13.72 2.30 8.55
CA ALA A 595 14.10 1.64 9.80
C ALA A 595 14.22 0.11 9.67
N ASP A 596 13.45 -0.50 8.79
CA ASP A 596 13.49 -1.92 8.46
C ASP A 596 14.28 -2.25 7.17
N ALA A 597 14.98 -1.27 6.59
CA ALA A 597 15.93 -1.51 5.51
C ALA A 597 17.24 -2.11 6.04
N ASP A 598 17.86 -2.98 5.25
CA ASP A 598 19.17 -3.54 5.57
C ASP A 598 20.27 -2.50 5.37
N TYR A 599 20.14 -1.70 4.32
CA TYR A 599 21.07 -0.62 3.98
C TYR A 599 20.33 0.66 3.60
N GLY A 600 20.94 1.81 3.87
CA GLY A 600 20.39 3.12 3.55
C GLY A 600 21.38 4.01 2.81
N TYR A 601 20.85 4.72 1.81
CA TYR A 601 21.52 5.80 1.07
C TYR A 601 20.72 7.08 1.32
N VAL A 602 21.29 8.02 2.09
CA VAL A 602 20.55 9.18 2.61
C VAL A 602 21.28 10.47 2.29
N GLY A 603 20.60 11.41 1.64
CA GLY A 603 21.13 12.75 1.39
C GLY A 603 21.48 13.49 2.70
N ALA A 604 22.72 13.93 2.83
CA ALA A 604 23.26 14.55 4.04
C ALA A 604 23.61 16.04 3.85
N GLY A 605 23.74 16.49 2.61
CA GLY A 605 24.03 17.86 2.20
C GLY A 605 24.07 17.95 0.68
N PRO A 606 24.20 19.14 0.08
CA PRO A 606 24.31 19.27 -1.36
C PRO A 606 25.45 18.39 -1.91
N LYS A 607 25.10 17.43 -2.79
CA LYS A 607 26.03 16.43 -3.36
C LYS A 607 26.78 15.61 -2.32
N LYS A 608 26.22 15.43 -1.13
CA LYS A 608 26.77 14.59 -0.07
C LYS A 608 25.74 13.59 0.42
N VAL A 609 26.21 12.38 0.70
CA VAL A 609 25.40 11.25 1.12
C VAL A 609 25.99 10.60 2.37
N SER A 610 25.16 10.07 3.22
CA SER A 610 25.55 9.19 4.32
C SER A 610 25.00 7.78 4.08
N LEU A 611 25.81 6.76 4.36
CA LEU A 611 25.42 5.37 4.22
C LEU A 611 25.08 4.77 5.58
N TYR A 612 24.04 3.95 5.59
CA TYR A 612 23.53 3.31 6.79
C TYR A 612 23.54 1.79 6.65
N ARG A 613 23.80 1.10 7.76
CA ARG A 613 23.49 -0.30 7.97
C ARG A 613 22.37 -0.37 8.98
N LYS A 614 21.18 -0.80 8.54
CA LYS A 614 19.95 -0.64 9.33
C LYS A 614 19.78 0.83 9.76
N GLN A 615 19.66 1.08 11.07
CA GLN A 615 19.51 2.44 11.61
C GLN A 615 20.85 3.14 11.95
N VAL A 616 21.98 2.47 11.78
CA VAL A 616 23.31 2.99 12.16
C VAL A 616 23.99 3.60 10.95
N CYS A 617 24.34 4.89 11.04
CA CYS A 617 25.16 5.55 10.03
C CYS A 617 26.59 5.00 10.12
N VAL A 618 27.08 4.41 9.03
CA VAL A 618 28.41 3.77 8.95
C VAL A 618 29.42 4.63 8.19
N GLU A 619 28.94 5.46 7.25
CA GLU A 619 29.77 6.43 6.54
C GLU A 619 29.04 7.76 6.43
N HIS A 620 29.71 8.86 6.77
CA HIS A 620 29.14 10.20 6.83
C HIS A 620 29.64 11.08 5.69
N ASN A 621 28.74 11.87 5.09
CA ASN A 621 29.08 12.98 4.20
C ASN A 621 30.02 12.64 3.03
N ILE A 622 29.90 11.44 2.48
CA ILE A 622 30.68 11.00 1.31
C ILE A 622 30.20 11.71 0.05
N PRO A 623 31.08 11.95 -0.94
CA PRO A 623 30.66 12.50 -2.23
C PRO A 623 29.63 11.61 -2.92
N GLU A 624 28.61 12.19 -3.53
CA GLU A 624 27.57 11.47 -4.29
C GLU A 624 28.16 10.54 -5.36
N GLU A 625 29.25 10.96 -5.99
CA GLU A 625 29.91 10.24 -7.08
C GLU A 625 30.44 8.85 -6.62
N GLU A 626 30.91 8.76 -5.35
CA GLU A 626 31.47 7.53 -4.77
C GLU A 626 30.42 6.69 -4.02
N ALA A 627 29.27 7.28 -3.68
CA ALA A 627 28.37 6.71 -2.68
C ALA A 627 27.73 5.39 -3.11
N VAL A 628 27.41 5.22 -4.40
CA VAL A 628 26.83 3.95 -4.92
C VAL A 628 27.84 2.82 -4.86
N GLU A 629 29.10 3.07 -5.25
CA GLU A 629 30.17 2.05 -5.20
C GLU A 629 30.47 1.64 -3.76
N ARG A 630 30.48 2.60 -2.83
CA ARG A 630 30.69 2.32 -1.40
C ARG A 630 29.52 1.54 -0.79
N LEU A 631 28.28 1.86 -1.17
CA LEU A 631 27.10 1.07 -0.77
C LEU A 631 27.24 -0.39 -1.21
N LEU A 632 27.64 -0.63 -2.47
CA LEU A 632 27.85 -1.98 -2.98
C LEU A 632 28.99 -2.71 -2.27
N ALA A 633 30.08 -2.00 -1.97
CA ALA A 633 31.19 -2.57 -1.20
C ALA A 633 30.73 -2.97 0.21
N LEU A 634 29.90 -2.16 0.86
CA LEU A 634 29.31 -2.45 2.16
C LEU A 634 28.43 -3.70 2.11
N ILE A 635 27.52 -3.80 1.13
CA ILE A 635 26.65 -4.97 0.93
C ILE A 635 27.48 -6.25 0.72
N LYS A 636 28.46 -6.22 -0.20
CA LYS A 636 29.32 -7.37 -0.48
C LYS A 636 30.16 -7.79 0.71
N ALA A 637 30.68 -6.84 1.49
CA ALA A 637 31.47 -7.13 2.69
C ALA A 637 30.66 -7.87 3.77
N ASP A 638 29.35 -7.58 3.87
CA ASP A 638 28.47 -8.25 4.82
C ASP A 638 28.00 -9.62 4.33
N GLN A 639 27.71 -9.77 3.02
CA GLN A 639 27.39 -11.06 2.42
C GLN A 639 28.54 -12.08 2.54
N ASN A 640 29.79 -11.62 2.48
CA ASN A 640 30.95 -12.49 2.66
C ASN A 640 31.20 -12.91 4.13
N LYS A 641 30.50 -12.29 5.11
CA LYS A 641 30.58 -12.62 6.54
C LYS A 641 29.47 -13.55 7.02
N ALA A 642 28.38 -13.67 6.24
CA ALA A 642 27.23 -14.52 6.52
C ALA A 642 27.38 -15.90 5.88
#